data_e344746cadc259a684d1a981ebb01363
#
_entry.id   e344746cadc259a684d1a981ebb01363
#
_cell.length_a   1.000
_cell.length_b   1.000
_cell.length_c   1.000
_cell.angle_alpha   90.00
_cell.angle_beta   90.00
_cell.angle_gamma   90.00
#
_symmetry.space_group_name_H-M   'P 1'
#
loop_
_entity.id
_entity.type
_entity.pdbx_description
1 polymer ?
#
loop_
_entity_poly.entity_id
_entity_poly.type
_entity_poly.pdbx_seq_one_letter_code
_entity_poly.pdbx_strand_id
1 'polypeptide(L)'
;EKAAEKPVEKAAEKPVEKAAEKPVEKAAEKPVEKVTAGTALTCEQFSLEHKVDLAKVVEFLWKQGELVRANQPLNQHQQRVLASLGHPRPPIITTSPTTVPRRRKEPKAHPVPMTKELSAISGAQPKAKTITIATAKKPMVAEPIAELFTRPPVVTVLGHVDHGKTTLLDAIRKTTVAEKERGGITQKIGASEIIFNEQKIVFIDTPGHEAFTAMRAHGAQVTDIAILVVAADEGVMPQTVEALNHAKAAKVAIMVGVNKMDKEGANIDKVKQQLADLSLIPEEWGGETIFIPLSAKKGEGIDHLLEMIILLAELLELKAPHAVPAKGTVIEAHVDKGMGPMADVIVQEGILRLGDYVQFGFTGGKIRIMLDVKGNRIKEAGPSTPVELIGLEEVPLPGETFEAVKEYRSIKRLGAKASNPLARKTAENILHDISFDKLNLIFKADTQGSLDAIKVAVRRIPAPEIQMEPIHFGVGAISESDIVLASITQSIVFGFNVRADAMAKKAAEKEKVDVRTFDLIYELVTDLESCLRGKCEPRLEEKPLGEAVVRQVFRITKLGLIAGSYVQEGKVVRNAKARIIRNNIVVGETKVTSLRRFKEDVREVLTNFECGIGLEKNADLQVGDVLEIYVIEEVQK
;
A
#
# COMPACT_ATOMS: atom_id res chain seq x y z
N GLU A 1 -64.39 -25.12 -18.42
CA GLU A 1 -64.38 -26.44 -19.11
C GLU A 1 -63.02 -27.11 -18.93
N LYS A 2 -63.04 -28.14 -18.09
CA LYS A 2 -62.45 -29.48 -18.17
C LYS A 2 -61.03 -29.59 -18.72
N ALA A 3 -60.07 -29.85 -17.87
CA ALA A 3 -59.66 -31.16 -17.32
C ALA A 3 -58.80 -31.94 -18.32
N ALA A 4 -57.57 -32.27 -17.95
CA ALA A 4 -57.08 -33.67 -17.92
C ALA A 4 -55.68 -33.74 -17.30
N GLU A 5 -55.61 -34.36 -16.14
CA GLU A 5 -54.44 -35.00 -15.57
C GLU A 5 -53.99 -36.21 -16.41
N LYS A 6 -52.72 -36.55 -16.40
CA LYS A 6 -52.16 -37.93 -16.32
C LYS A 6 -50.64 -37.95 -16.32
N PRO A 7 -50.01 -39.07 -15.94
CA PRO A 7 -49.52 -39.34 -14.59
C PRO A 7 -47.99 -39.58 -14.54
N VAL A 8 -47.49 -39.56 -13.32
CA VAL A 8 -46.11 -39.89 -12.92
C VAL A 8 -45.83 -41.37 -13.13
N GLU A 9 -44.73 -41.68 -13.82
CA GLU A 9 -44.19 -43.04 -13.92
C GLU A 9 -42.91 -43.16 -13.09
N LYS A 10 -42.95 -44.09 -12.11
CA LYS A 10 -41.84 -44.51 -11.26
C LYS A 10 -40.88 -45.35 -12.07
N ALA A 11 -39.59 -45.06 -12.05
CA ALA A 11 -38.55 -46.00 -12.48
C ALA A 11 -37.61 -46.31 -11.30
N ALA A 12 -37.53 -47.60 -11.07
CA ALA A 12 -36.94 -48.42 -10.05
C ALA A 12 -35.44 -48.16 -9.74
N GLU A 13 -35.15 -48.38 -8.46
CA GLU A 13 -33.84 -48.64 -7.88
C GLU A 13 -33.20 -49.89 -8.45
N LYS A 14 -31.89 -49.85 -8.69
CA LYS A 14 -31.03 -51.05 -8.78
C LYS A 14 -29.82 -50.94 -7.85
N PRO A 15 -29.35 -52.06 -7.32
CA PRO A 15 -28.56 -52.10 -6.11
C PRO A 15 -27.06 -51.96 -6.33
N VAL A 16 -26.40 -51.44 -5.30
CA VAL A 16 -24.95 -51.29 -5.15
C VAL A 16 -24.31 -52.66 -4.94
N GLU A 17 -23.42 -53.05 -5.82
CA GLU A 17 -22.60 -54.26 -5.72
C GLU A 17 -21.28 -53.95 -5.00
N LYS A 18 -20.99 -54.66 -3.93
CA LYS A 18 -19.76 -54.64 -3.15
C LYS A 18 -18.62 -55.22 -3.98
N ALA A 19 -17.57 -54.43 -4.23
CA ALA A 19 -16.31 -54.95 -4.72
C ALA A 19 -15.30 -55.10 -3.58
N ALA A 20 -14.74 -56.29 -3.51
CA ALA A 20 -13.92 -56.86 -2.46
C ALA A 20 -12.50 -56.24 -2.39
N GLU A 21 -12.00 -56.22 -1.16
CA GLU A 21 -10.59 -55.98 -0.79
C GLU A 21 -9.67 -57.01 -1.46
N LYS A 22 -8.55 -56.52 -2.02
CA LYS A 22 -7.37 -57.34 -2.35
C LYS A 22 -6.16 -56.89 -1.52
N PRO A 23 -5.31 -57.80 -1.08
CA PRO A 23 -4.29 -57.56 -0.07
C PRO A 23 -3.05 -56.86 -0.65
N VAL A 24 -2.46 -56.02 0.19
CA VAL A 24 -1.20 -55.31 -0.05
C VAL A 24 -0.05 -56.32 -0.04
N GLU A 25 0.64 -56.45 -1.16
CA GLU A 25 1.87 -57.24 -1.31
C GLU A 25 3.08 -56.40 -0.88
N LYS A 26 3.86 -56.96 0.04
CA LYS A 26 5.12 -56.39 0.52
C LYS A 26 6.13 -56.30 -0.63
N ALA A 27 6.52 -55.08 -1.04
CA ALA A 27 7.65 -54.88 -1.89
C ALA A 27 8.92 -54.68 -1.05
N ALA A 28 9.92 -55.47 -1.38
CA ALA A 28 11.21 -55.61 -0.70
C ALA A 28 12.08 -54.34 -0.71
N GLU A 29 12.82 -54.18 0.40
CA GLU A 29 13.90 -53.23 0.55
C GLU A 29 14.95 -53.40 -0.52
N LYS A 30 15.27 -52.30 -1.24
CA LYS A 30 16.51 -52.16 -2.04
C LYS A 30 17.55 -51.37 -1.27
N PRO A 31 18.83 -51.71 -1.36
CA PRO A 31 19.89 -51.11 -0.53
C PRO A 31 20.15 -49.65 -0.91
N VAL A 32 20.41 -48.83 0.12
CA VAL A 32 20.77 -47.43 0.02
C VAL A 32 22.11 -47.28 -0.68
N GLU A 33 22.12 -46.70 -1.86
CA GLU A 33 23.34 -46.27 -2.56
C GLU A 33 23.89 -44.99 -1.89
N LYS A 34 25.16 -45.00 -1.55
CA LYS A 34 25.88 -43.85 -1.04
C LYS A 34 25.87 -42.71 -2.06
N VAL A 35 25.15 -41.63 -1.72
CA VAL A 35 25.11 -40.41 -2.55
C VAL A 35 26.34 -39.56 -2.25
N THR A 36 27.13 -39.32 -3.28
CA THR A 36 28.31 -38.45 -3.34
C THR A 36 27.91 -36.97 -3.19
N ALA A 37 28.81 -36.18 -2.60
CA ALA A 37 28.66 -34.76 -2.25
C ALA A 37 28.16 -33.87 -3.41
N GLY A 38 27.05 -33.12 -3.16
CA GLY A 38 26.60 -32.09 -4.09
C GLY A 38 25.11 -31.71 -4.05
N THR A 39 24.29 -32.42 -3.30
CA THR A 39 22.84 -32.15 -3.26
C THR A 39 22.48 -31.20 -2.11
N ALA A 40 21.74 -30.14 -2.42
CA ALA A 40 21.25 -29.20 -1.42
C ALA A 40 20.31 -29.89 -0.42
N LEU A 41 20.59 -29.76 0.88
CA LEU A 41 19.87 -30.39 1.99
C LEU A 41 18.39 -29.93 1.98
N THR A 42 17.44 -30.87 2.05
CA THR A 42 16.01 -30.55 2.19
C THR A 42 15.54 -30.74 3.63
N CYS A 43 14.35 -30.21 4.00
CA CYS A 43 13.78 -30.43 5.33
C CYS A 43 13.59 -31.90 5.67
N GLU A 44 13.23 -32.73 4.70
CA GLU A 44 13.11 -34.18 4.87
C GLU A 44 14.45 -34.84 5.14
N GLN A 45 15.49 -34.47 4.39
CA GLN A 45 16.83 -35.01 4.60
C GLN A 45 17.39 -34.58 5.96
N PHE A 46 17.16 -33.33 6.37
CA PHE A 46 17.52 -32.84 7.70
C PHE A 46 16.80 -33.60 8.81
N SER A 47 15.49 -33.85 8.64
CA SER A 47 14.67 -34.63 9.57
C SER A 47 15.21 -36.07 9.76
N LEU A 48 15.58 -36.73 8.67
CA LEU A 48 16.15 -38.09 8.67
C LEU A 48 17.53 -38.12 9.28
N GLU A 49 18.38 -37.15 8.96
CA GLU A 49 19.79 -37.10 9.41
C GLU A 49 19.92 -36.80 10.91
N HIS A 50 19.03 -35.91 11.41
CA HIS A 50 19.05 -35.49 12.83
C HIS A 50 17.98 -36.18 13.69
N LYS A 51 17.21 -37.14 13.15
CA LYS A 51 16.11 -37.88 13.84
C LYS A 51 15.10 -36.95 14.53
N VAL A 52 14.80 -35.80 13.91
CA VAL A 52 13.79 -34.83 14.37
C VAL A 52 12.57 -34.97 13.50
N ASP A 53 11.38 -34.94 14.10
CA ASP A 53 10.12 -35.01 13.36
C ASP A 53 10.02 -33.87 12.33
N LEU A 54 9.70 -34.20 11.08
CA LEU A 54 9.57 -33.25 9.97
C LEU A 54 8.61 -32.10 10.30
N ALA A 55 7.51 -32.40 11.01
CA ALA A 55 6.55 -31.40 11.43
C ALA A 55 7.17 -30.34 12.36
N LYS A 56 8.05 -30.78 13.28
CA LYS A 56 8.78 -29.87 14.19
C LYS A 56 9.83 -29.04 13.47
N VAL A 57 10.49 -29.57 12.44
CA VAL A 57 11.47 -28.85 11.62
C VAL A 57 10.77 -27.73 10.85
N VAL A 58 9.62 -28.01 10.22
CA VAL A 58 8.83 -27.02 9.48
C VAL A 58 8.23 -25.98 10.42
N GLU A 59 7.68 -26.39 11.57
CA GLU A 59 7.10 -25.48 12.58
C GLU A 59 8.16 -24.53 13.16
N PHE A 60 9.37 -25.03 13.37
CA PHE A 60 10.48 -24.20 13.87
C PHE A 60 10.91 -23.14 12.85
N LEU A 61 11.06 -23.51 11.57
CA LEU A 61 11.37 -22.56 10.50
C LEU A 61 10.26 -21.52 10.35
N TRP A 62 9.00 -21.95 10.46
CA TRP A 62 7.86 -21.05 10.41
C TRP A 62 7.83 -20.03 11.56
N LYS A 63 8.16 -20.46 12.80
CA LYS A 63 8.29 -19.55 13.96
C LYS A 63 9.42 -18.53 13.81
N GLN A 64 10.41 -18.82 12.95
CA GLN A 64 11.49 -17.89 12.61
C GLN A 64 11.17 -17.01 11.37
N GLY A 65 9.93 -17.09 10.85
CA GLY A 65 9.49 -16.32 9.67
C GLY A 65 9.87 -16.92 8.32
N GLU A 66 10.41 -18.17 8.29
CA GLU A 66 10.85 -18.85 7.08
C GLU A 66 9.80 -19.88 6.63
N LEU A 67 9.09 -19.60 5.53
CA LEU A 67 8.13 -20.53 4.93
C LEU A 67 8.87 -21.50 3.99
N VAL A 68 8.96 -22.77 4.38
CA VAL A 68 9.65 -23.81 3.59
C VAL A 68 8.74 -25.03 3.39
N ARG A 69 8.73 -25.57 2.17
CA ARG A 69 8.05 -26.84 1.89
C ARG A 69 8.96 -28.01 2.23
N ALA A 70 8.40 -29.15 2.63
CA ALA A 70 9.13 -30.35 3.07
C ALA A 70 10.26 -30.78 2.09
N ASN A 71 10.00 -30.71 0.80
CA ASN A 71 10.92 -31.16 -0.26
C ASN A 71 11.74 -30.01 -0.89
N GLN A 72 11.65 -28.81 -0.34
CA GLN A 72 12.39 -27.65 -0.87
C GLN A 72 13.84 -27.67 -0.37
N PRO A 73 14.84 -27.40 -1.23
CA PRO A 73 16.24 -27.29 -0.81
C PRO A 73 16.42 -26.09 0.11
N LEU A 74 17.03 -26.34 1.26
CA LEU A 74 17.29 -25.33 2.29
C LEU A 74 18.44 -24.42 1.89
N ASN A 75 18.24 -23.12 2.01
CA ASN A 75 19.30 -22.15 1.82
C ASN A 75 20.28 -22.14 3.02
N GLN A 76 21.45 -21.51 2.87
CA GLN A 76 22.48 -21.48 3.92
C GLN A 76 22.01 -20.82 5.22
N HIS A 77 21.07 -19.87 5.15
CA HIS A 77 20.48 -19.23 6.33
C HIS A 77 19.57 -20.21 7.07
N GLN A 78 18.70 -20.90 6.37
CA GLN A 78 17.77 -21.90 6.91
C GLN A 78 18.53 -23.08 7.54
N GLN A 79 19.60 -23.53 6.93
CA GLN A 79 20.47 -24.57 7.50
C GLN A 79 21.14 -24.12 8.81
N ARG A 80 21.57 -22.84 8.90
CA ARG A 80 22.12 -22.27 10.15
C ARG A 80 21.07 -22.14 11.25
N VAL A 81 19.85 -21.75 10.88
CA VAL A 81 18.71 -21.66 11.81
C VAL A 81 18.35 -23.04 12.35
N LEU A 82 18.31 -24.07 11.50
CA LEU A 82 18.05 -25.45 11.91
C LEU A 82 19.18 -26.05 12.74
N ALA A 83 20.43 -25.69 12.52
CA ALA A 83 21.57 -26.14 13.34
C ALA A 83 21.42 -25.72 14.82
N SER A 84 20.61 -24.71 15.12
CA SER A 84 20.32 -24.30 16.50
C SER A 84 19.31 -25.20 17.22
N LEU A 85 18.59 -26.06 16.50
CA LEU A 85 17.57 -26.99 17.04
C LEU A 85 18.15 -28.25 17.69
N GLY A 86 19.40 -28.58 17.40
CA GLY A 86 19.90 -29.93 17.66
C GLY A 86 21.13 -30.13 18.52
N HIS A 87 21.89 -29.12 19.03
CA HIS A 87 23.00 -29.38 19.97
C HIS A 87 23.61 -28.09 20.57
N PRO A 88 24.32 -28.16 21.74
CA PRO A 88 25.09 -27.03 22.26
C PRO A 88 26.31 -26.77 21.36
N ARG A 89 26.50 -25.53 21.01
CA ARG A 89 27.53 -24.92 20.14
C ARG A 89 28.77 -25.77 19.90
N PRO A 90 29.09 -26.20 18.66
CA PRO A 90 30.46 -26.56 18.28
C PRO A 90 31.27 -25.30 17.93
N PRO A 91 32.61 -25.36 18.01
CA PRO A 91 33.48 -24.20 17.88
C PRO A 91 33.55 -23.70 16.44
N ILE A 92 33.70 -22.39 16.32
CA ILE A 92 33.84 -21.66 15.06
C ILE A 92 35.11 -22.09 14.35
N ILE A 93 35.00 -22.82 13.24
CA ILE A 93 36.13 -23.06 12.32
C ILE A 93 36.05 -22.00 11.22
N THR A 94 36.94 -21.03 11.30
CA THR A 94 37.23 -20.08 10.23
C THR A 94 38.03 -20.78 9.15
N THR A 95 37.42 -21.16 8.04
CA THR A 95 38.16 -21.55 6.84
C THR A 95 38.16 -20.37 5.85
N SER A 96 39.33 -19.77 5.72
CA SER A 96 39.65 -18.83 4.65
C SER A 96 39.67 -19.57 3.30
N PRO A 97 39.15 -19.00 2.22
CA PRO A 97 39.26 -19.62 0.91
C PRO A 97 40.66 -19.39 0.33
N THR A 98 41.33 -20.48 0.07
CA THR A 98 42.62 -20.54 -0.64
C THR A 98 42.41 -20.22 -2.11
N THR A 99 42.89 -19.08 -2.53
CA THR A 99 42.96 -18.70 -3.95
C THR A 99 44.23 -19.29 -4.57
N VAL A 100 44.08 -20.12 -5.60
CA VAL A 100 45.16 -20.61 -6.46
C VAL A 100 45.64 -19.48 -7.37
N PRO A 101 46.93 -19.15 -7.45
CA PRO A 101 47.43 -18.09 -8.31
C PRO A 101 47.67 -18.59 -9.74
N ARG A 102 47.07 -17.93 -10.69
CA ARG A 102 47.40 -18.05 -12.14
C ARG A 102 48.76 -17.37 -12.41
N ARG A 103 49.71 -18.18 -12.89
CA ARG A 103 51.00 -17.76 -13.41
C ARG A 103 50.89 -16.63 -14.44
N ARG A 104 51.58 -15.51 -14.20
CA ARG A 104 51.91 -14.50 -15.23
C ARG A 104 53.39 -14.16 -15.14
N LYS A 105 54.01 -14.14 -16.31
CA LYS A 105 55.41 -14.02 -16.60
C LYS A 105 56.07 -12.77 -16.00
N GLU A 106 57.32 -12.96 -15.51
CA GLU A 106 58.28 -11.92 -15.12
C GLU A 106 58.75 -11.05 -16.31
N PRO A 107 59.18 -9.84 -16.03
CA PRO A 107 60.42 -9.35 -16.63
C PRO A 107 61.45 -8.88 -15.59
N LYS A 108 62.61 -9.34 -15.86
CA LYS A 108 64.03 -9.09 -15.52
C LYS A 108 64.36 -7.91 -14.59
N ALA A 109 65.23 -8.30 -13.65
CA ALA A 109 66.00 -7.48 -12.73
C ALA A 109 67.11 -6.66 -13.39
N HIS A 110 67.43 -5.54 -12.76
CA HIS A 110 68.75 -4.95 -12.75
C HIS A 110 69.13 -4.53 -11.31
N PRO A 111 70.42 -4.71 -10.94
CA PRO A 111 70.86 -4.66 -9.56
C PRO A 111 71.62 -3.38 -9.20
N VAL A 112 72.02 -3.31 -7.88
CA VAL A 112 73.19 -2.58 -7.30
C VAL A 112 72.83 -1.37 -6.40
N PRO A 113 73.63 -1.09 -5.35
CA PRO A 113 74.58 -1.88 -4.52
C PRO A 113 74.41 -1.71 -2.98
N MET A 114 75.05 -2.65 -2.30
CA MET A 114 75.37 -2.60 -0.88
C MET A 114 76.32 -1.45 -0.49
N THR A 115 76.14 -0.91 0.71
CA THR A 115 77.25 -0.49 1.56
C THR A 115 77.00 -0.91 3.01
N LYS A 116 78.08 -1.47 3.54
CA LYS A 116 78.25 -1.97 4.90
C LYS A 116 78.26 -0.81 5.91
N GLU A 117 77.86 -1.10 7.16
CA GLU A 117 78.80 -1.02 8.28
C GLU A 117 78.21 -1.70 9.53
N LEU A 118 79.10 -2.48 10.12
CA LEU A 118 79.01 -3.15 11.41
C LEU A 118 79.13 -2.16 12.56
N SER A 119 78.49 -2.39 13.69
CA SER A 119 79.15 -2.88 14.92
C SER A 119 78.24 -2.68 16.15
N ALA A 120 78.15 -3.80 16.87
CA ALA A 120 78.21 -4.01 18.31
C ALA A 120 77.38 -3.05 19.24
N ILE A 121 76.59 -3.67 20.12
CA ILE A 121 76.81 -3.85 21.57
C ILE A 121 75.54 -4.43 22.22
N SER A 122 75.64 -5.62 22.72
CA SER A 122 75.38 -6.10 24.09
C SER A 122 74.13 -5.62 24.83
N GLY A 123 73.20 -6.54 25.08
CA GLY A 123 72.65 -6.75 26.43
C GLY A 123 71.60 -5.83 26.95
N ALA A 124 70.31 -6.25 26.82
CA ALA A 124 69.33 -6.03 27.90
C ALA A 124 68.02 -6.81 27.61
N GLN A 125 67.57 -7.54 28.59
CA GLN A 125 66.30 -8.29 28.61
C GLN A 125 65.12 -7.39 28.43
N PRO A 126 64.05 -7.80 27.69
CA PRO A 126 62.85 -7.00 27.60
C PRO A 126 61.99 -7.18 28.86
N LYS A 127 61.85 -6.10 29.62
CA LYS A 127 60.83 -5.98 30.65
C LYS A 127 59.44 -5.94 29.95
N ALA A 128 58.57 -6.88 30.34
CA ALA A 128 57.19 -6.90 29.97
C ALA A 128 56.51 -5.59 30.39
N LYS A 129 56.09 -4.77 29.44
CA LYS A 129 55.17 -3.64 29.68
C LYS A 129 53.76 -4.17 29.68
N THR A 130 53.20 -4.27 30.89
CA THR A 130 51.78 -4.44 31.09
C THR A 130 51.04 -3.25 30.45
N ILE A 131 50.37 -3.49 29.32
CA ILE A 131 49.47 -2.50 28.72
C ILE A 131 48.19 -2.54 29.56
N THR A 132 48.08 -1.61 30.48
CA THR A 132 46.79 -1.30 31.16
C THR A 132 45.88 -0.69 30.12
N ILE A 133 44.92 -1.47 29.62
CA ILE A 133 43.82 -0.95 28.83
C ILE A 133 42.96 -0.18 29.82
N ALA A 134 43.13 1.14 29.85
CA ALA A 134 42.23 2.04 30.51
C ALA A 134 40.91 1.99 29.70
N THR A 135 39.96 1.19 30.16
CA THR A 135 38.55 1.31 29.77
C THR A 135 38.05 2.65 30.33
N ALA A 136 38.27 3.69 29.56
CA ALA A 136 37.53 4.92 29.76
C ALA A 136 36.06 4.61 29.47
N LYS A 137 35.32 4.22 30.50
CA LYS A 137 33.86 4.39 30.51
C LYS A 137 33.61 5.88 30.30
N LYS A 138 33.28 6.27 29.06
CA LYS A 138 32.59 7.54 28.81
C LYS A 138 31.44 7.58 29.83
N PRO A 139 31.29 8.62 30.64
CA PRO A 139 30.10 8.72 31.46
C PRO A 139 28.93 8.71 30.49
N MET A 140 28.03 7.75 30.67
CA MET A 140 26.71 7.82 30.09
C MET A 140 26.12 9.14 30.64
N VAL A 141 26.13 10.17 29.80
CA VAL A 141 25.34 11.36 30.05
C VAL A 141 23.93 10.81 30.14
N ALA A 142 23.32 10.85 31.31
CA ALA A 142 21.91 10.56 31.48
C ALA A 142 21.21 11.50 30.49
N GLU A 143 20.55 10.92 29.49
CA GLU A 143 19.68 11.69 28.62
C GLU A 143 18.73 12.47 29.51
N PRO A 144 18.58 13.78 29.33
CA PRO A 144 17.65 14.57 30.13
C PRO A 144 16.30 13.88 30.02
N ILE A 145 15.66 13.61 31.17
CA ILE A 145 14.30 13.07 31.22
C ILE A 145 13.46 14.06 30.43
N ALA A 146 13.10 13.69 29.19
CA ALA A 146 12.32 14.55 28.33
C ALA A 146 10.95 14.76 28.99
N GLU A 147 10.58 16.01 29.20
CA GLU A 147 9.24 16.34 29.71
C GLU A 147 8.20 15.79 28.74
N LEU A 148 7.27 14.98 29.25
CA LEU A 148 6.19 14.38 28.51
C LEU A 148 4.97 15.32 28.54
N PHE A 149 4.47 15.63 27.35
CA PHE A 149 3.27 16.46 27.17
C PHE A 149 2.13 15.60 26.65
N THR A 150 0.91 15.90 27.06
CA THR A 150 -0.30 15.25 26.54
C THR A 150 -0.44 15.55 25.05
N ARG A 151 -0.75 14.53 24.26
CA ARG A 151 -0.96 14.65 22.83
C ARG A 151 -2.37 14.24 22.41
N PRO A 152 -2.90 14.78 21.32
CA PRO A 152 -4.19 14.35 20.77
C PRO A 152 -4.20 12.85 20.46
N PRO A 153 -5.35 12.15 20.66
CA PRO A 153 -5.50 10.77 20.21
C PRO A 153 -5.54 10.68 18.68
N VAL A 154 -4.88 9.65 18.17
CA VAL A 154 -4.96 9.26 16.76
C VAL A 154 -5.88 8.05 16.66
N VAL A 155 -6.95 8.18 15.89
CA VAL A 155 -8.05 7.22 15.82
C VAL A 155 -8.18 6.69 14.41
N THR A 156 -8.20 5.38 14.21
CA THR A 156 -8.53 4.77 12.91
C THR A 156 -9.94 4.22 12.90
N VAL A 157 -10.60 4.27 11.73
CA VAL A 157 -11.92 3.70 11.53
C VAL A 157 -11.82 2.47 10.65
N LEU A 158 -12.17 1.31 11.20
CA LEU A 158 -12.04 -0.01 10.60
C LEU A 158 -13.43 -0.68 10.46
N GLY A 159 -13.54 -1.67 9.59
CA GLY A 159 -14.76 -2.46 9.41
C GLY A 159 -15.03 -2.85 7.97
N HIS A 160 -16.13 -3.56 7.75
CA HIS A 160 -16.53 -4.05 6.43
C HIS A 160 -16.90 -2.91 5.46
N VAL A 161 -16.83 -3.18 4.15
CA VAL A 161 -17.44 -2.34 3.12
C VAL A 161 -18.93 -2.17 3.45
N ASP A 162 -19.53 -1.03 3.12
CA ASP A 162 -20.94 -0.69 3.34
C ASP A 162 -21.42 -0.63 4.82
N HIS A 163 -20.57 -0.85 5.81
CA HIS A 163 -20.94 -0.63 7.22
C HIS A 163 -20.99 0.86 7.61
N GLY A 164 -20.68 1.78 6.67
CA GLY A 164 -20.86 3.22 6.83
C GLY A 164 -19.68 3.93 7.51
N LYS A 165 -18.45 3.44 7.35
CA LYS A 165 -17.23 4.10 7.86
C LYS A 165 -17.05 5.52 7.35
N THR A 166 -17.06 5.70 6.02
CA THR A 166 -16.91 7.00 5.37
C THR A 166 -18.09 7.93 5.71
N THR A 167 -19.31 7.39 5.77
CA THR A 167 -20.49 8.14 6.20
C THR A 167 -20.37 8.61 7.65
N LEU A 168 -19.82 7.77 8.54
CA LEU A 168 -19.55 8.15 9.94
C LEU A 168 -18.53 9.29 10.00
N LEU A 169 -17.42 9.18 9.28
CA LEU A 169 -16.40 10.22 9.25
C LEU A 169 -16.92 11.52 8.62
N ASP A 170 -17.75 11.43 7.58
CA ASP A 170 -18.41 12.60 7.00
C ASP A 170 -19.34 13.30 8.00
N ALA A 171 -20.11 12.53 8.74
CA ALA A 171 -20.98 13.07 9.78
C ALA A 171 -20.18 13.75 10.90
N ILE A 172 -19.05 13.17 11.31
CA ILE A 172 -18.13 13.74 12.29
C ILE A 172 -17.47 15.03 11.75
N ARG A 173 -16.99 15.02 10.49
CA ARG A 173 -16.34 16.16 9.82
C ARG A 173 -17.31 17.24 9.35
N LYS A 174 -18.61 16.92 9.30
CA LYS A 174 -19.67 17.72 8.63
C LYS A 174 -19.35 17.97 7.15
N THR A 175 -18.89 16.93 6.46
CA THR A 175 -18.51 16.93 5.05
C THR A 175 -19.35 15.92 4.27
N THR A 176 -19.19 15.86 2.94
CA THR A 176 -19.86 14.91 2.05
C THR A 176 -18.84 14.26 1.11
N VAL A 177 -17.80 13.67 1.69
CA VAL A 177 -16.71 13.02 0.93
C VAL A 177 -17.23 11.73 0.29
N ALA A 178 -18.03 10.95 1.00
CA ALA A 178 -18.62 9.70 0.50
C ALA A 178 -19.46 9.89 -0.79
N GLU A 179 -20.17 11.02 -0.92
CA GLU A 179 -20.95 11.33 -2.13
C GLU A 179 -20.07 11.73 -3.33
N LYS A 180 -18.84 12.17 -3.07
CA LYS A 180 -17.90 12.63 -4.11
C LYS A 180 -16.96 11.53 -4.57
N GLU A 181 -16.74 10.53 -3.76
CA GLU A 181 -15.90 9.38 -4.10
C GLU A 181 -16.61 8.48 -5.13
N ARG A 182 -15.85 8.03 -6.14
CA ARG A 182 -16.38 7.13 -7.16
C ARG A 182 -16.78 5.80 -6.55
N GLY A 183 -17.98 5.35 -6.89
CA GLY A 183 -18.55 4.13 -6.32
C GLY A 183 -18.92 4.24 -4.84
N GLY A 184 -18.82 5.43 -4.21
CA GLY A 184 -19.14 5.63 -2.78
C GLY A 184 -18.23 4.87 -1.82
N ILE A 185 -17.04 4.48 -2.26
CA ILE A 185 -16.06 3.72 -1.46
C ILE A 185 -14.75 4.49 -1.32
N THR A 186 -14.19 4.48 -0.11
CA THR A 186 -12.88 5.06 0.17
C THR A 186 -11.79 4.14 -0.40
N GLN A 187 -10.91 4.70 -1.23
CA GLN A 187 -9.80 3.98 -1.87
C GLN A 187 -8.42 4.54 -1.48
N LYS A 188 -8.37 5.65 -0.75
CA LYS A 188 -7.14 6.29 -0.26
C LYS A 188 -7.16 6.38 1.25
N ILE A 189 -5.97 6.42 1.86
CA ILE A 189 -5.88 6.76 3.27
C ILE A 189 -5.95 8.28 3.39
N GLY A 190 -6.86 8.76 4.23
CA GLY A 190 -7.02 10.19 4.54
C GLY A 190 -6.80 10.45 6.02
N ALA A 191 -6.12 11.53 6.35
CA ALA A 191 -6.08 12.03 7.71
C ALA A 191 -6.98 13.26 7.87
N SER A 192 -7.58 13.45 9.04
CA SER A 192 -8.36 14.65 9.34
C SER A 192 -8.27 15.01 10.82
N GLU A 193 -8.34 16.30 11.09
CA GLU A 193 -8.33 16.85 12.44
C GLU A 193 -9.70 17.44 12.78
N ILE A 194 -10.18 17.13 13.96
CA ILE A 194 -11.45 17.61 14.51
C ILE A 194 -11.21 18.18 15.89
N ILE A 195 -11.91 19.24 16.22
CA ILE A 195 -11.91 19.84 17.56
C ILE A 195 -13.28 19.56 18.17
N PHE A 196 -13.30 18.83 19.28
CA PHE A 196 -14.50 18.56 20.06
C PHE A 196 -14.23 18.89 21.53
N ASN A 197 -15.09 19.67 22.17
CA ASN A 197 -14.92 20.14 23.54
C ASN A 197 -13.51 20.72 23.82
N GLU A 198 -13.00 21.57 22.91
CA GLU A 198 -11.66 22.17 22.97
C GLU A 198 -10.49 21.17 22.87
N GLN A 199 -10.75 19.89 22.75
CA GLN A 199 -9.76 18.85 22.55
C GLN A 199 -9.67 18.45 21.09
N LYS A 200 -8.43 18.20 20.61
CA LYS A 200 -8.15 17.78 19.25
C LYS A 200 -8.19 16.27 19.13
N ILE A 201 -8.86 15.75 18.13
CA ILE A 201 -8.86 14.33 17.77
C ILE A 201 -8.42 14.22 16.31
N VAL A 202 -7.53 13.27 16.02
CA VAL A 202 -7.05 12.99 14.65
C VAL A 202 -7.64 11.67 14.18
N PHE A 203 -8.33 11.69 13.05
CA PHE A 203 -8.89 10.50 12.44
C PHE A 203 -8.08 10.09 11.22
N ILE A 204 -7.82 8.80 11.09
CA ILE A 204 -7.26 8.17 9.90
C ILE A 204 -8.36 7.32 9.28
N ASP A 205 -8.76 7.69 8.06
CA ASP A 205 -9.71 6.92 7.25
C ASP A 205 -8.99 5.84 6.47
N THR A 206 -9.49 4.61 6.55
CA THR A 206 -8.89 3.47 5.86
C THR A 206 -9.90 2.79 4.93
N PRO A 207 -9.48 2.39 3.71
CA PRO A 207 -10.35 1.66 2.80
C PRO A 207 -10.85 0.35 3.40
N GLY A 208 -12.15 0.06 3.23
CA GLY A 208 -12.78 -1.17 3.73
C GLY A 208 -12.51 -2.40 2.89
N HIS A 209 -12.22 -2.21 1.61
CA HIS A 209 -12.12 -3.30 0.65
C HIS A 209 -10.90 -4.21 0.89
N GLU A 210 -11.08 -5.50 0.63
CA GLU A 210 -10.08 -6.58 0.84
C GLU A 210 -8.73 -6.32 0.14
N ALA A 211 -8.73 -5.69 -1.04
CA ALA A 211 -7.50 -5.34 -1.74
C ALA A 211 -6.57 -4.40 -0.95
N PHE A 212 -7.12 -3.61 -0.01
CA PHE A 212 -6.40 -2.62 0.77
C PHE A 212 -5.97 -3.10 2.17
N THR A 213 -5.76 -4.42 2.34
CA THR A 213 -5.32 -5.04 3.61
C THR A 213 -4.06 -4.38 4.18
N ALA A 214 -3.07 -4.07 3.33
CA ALA A 214 -1.84 -3.40 3.76
C ALA A 214 -2.12 -1.99 4.33
N MET A 215 -3.03 -1.23 3.72
CA MET A 215 -3.42 0.09 4.21
C MET A 215 -4.08 0.04 5.58
N ARG A 216 -4.95 -0.97 5.83
CA ARG A 216 -5.55 -1.19 7.16
C ARG A 216 -4.50 -1.54 8.21
N ALA A 217 -3.53 -2.38 7.87
CA ALA A 217 -2.44 -2.74 8.77
C ALA A 217 -1.59 -1.52 9.14
N HIS A 218 -1.20 -0.70 8.16
CA HIS A 218 -0.43 0.53 8.39
C HIS A 218 -1.23 1.55 9.19
N GLY A 219 -2.53 1.76 8.86
CA GLY A 219 -3.42 2.64 9.62
C GLY A 219 -3.50 2.24 11.09
N ALA A 220 -3.70 0.95 11.38
CA ALA A 220 -3.78 0.46 12.76
C ALA A 220 -2.45 0.62 13.54
N GLN A 221 -1.28 0.45 12.88
CA GLN A 221 0.02 0.59 13.56
C GLN A 221 0.36 2.01 14.00
N VAL A 222 -0.25 3.00 13.36
CA VAL A 222 0.04 4.43 13.59
C VAL A 222 -0.92 5.05 14.62
N THR A 223 -1.99 4.35 14.97
CA THR A 223 -3.09 4.87 15.80
C THR A 223 -3.06 4.36 17.22
N ASP A 224 -3.74 5.09 18.11
CA ASP A 224 -3.89 4.77 19.53
C ASP A 224 -5.19 4.01 19.80
N ILE A 225 -6.24 4.38 19.06
CA ILE A 225 -7.60 3.85 19.21
C ILE A 225 -8.09 3.39 17.82
N ALA A 226 -8.69 2.22 17.77
CA ALA A 226 -9.36 1.70 16.59
C ALA A 226 -10.87 1.63 16.83
N ILE A 227 -11.66 2.28 16.00
CA ILE A 227 -13.11 2.17 15.99
C ILE A 227 -13.51 1.10 15.00
N LEU A 228 -14.01 -0.02 15.49
CA LEU A 228 -14.56 -1.08 14.67
C LEU A 228 -16.03 -0.80 14.37
N VAL A 229 -16.33 -0.37 13.15
CA VAL A 229 -17.70 -0.07 12.72
C VAL A 229 -18.39 -1.32 12.20
N VAL A 230 -19.50 -1.67 12.83
CA VAL A 230 -20.33 -2.82 12.48
C VAL A 230 -21.77 -2.37 12.24
N ALA A 231 -22.35 -2.78 11.12
CA ALA A 231 -23.75 -2.48 10.83
C ALA A 231 -24.67 -3.38 11.65
N ALA A 232 -25.67 -2.79 12.34
CA ALA A 232 -26.57 -3.48 13.25
C ALA A 232 -27.55 -4.43 12.53
N ASP A 233 -27.83 -4.21 11.24
CA ASP A 233 -28.67 -5.03 10.40
C ASP A 233 -27.95 -6.30 9.89
N GLU A 234 -26.70 -6.17 9.50
CA GLU A 234 -25.90 -7.25 8.91
C GLU A 234 -25.12 -8.07 9.98
N GLY A 235 -24.52 -7.37 10.95
CA GLY A 235 -23.69 -7.99 11.98
C GLY A 235 -22.23 -8.10 11.56
N VAL A 236 -21.51 -9.08 12.16
CA VAL A 236 -20.07 -9.28 11.93
C VAL A 236 -19.84 -10.00 10.59
N MET A 237 -19.09 -9.35 9.71
CA MET A 237 -18.73 -9.82 8.37
C MET A 237 -17.26 -10.25 8.30
N PRO A 238 -16.82 -11.03 7.29
CA PRO A 238 -15.43 -11.51 7.21
C PRO A 238 -14.37 -10.41 7.27
N GLN A 239 -14.59 -9.28 6.61
CA GLN A 239 -13.68 -8.13 6.65
C GLN A 239 -13.68 -7.44 8.02
N THR A 240 -14.76 -7.54 8.81
CA THR A 240 -14.79 -7.08 10.20
C THR A 240 -13.84 -7.92 11.06
N VAL A 241 -13.83 -9.25 10.85
CA VAL A 241 -12.89 -10.15 11.55
C VAL A 241 -11.44 -9.86 11.16
N GLU A 242 -11.18 -9.62 9.89
CA GLU A 242 -9.85 -9.23 9.40
C GLU A 242 -9.40 -7.90 10.05
N ALA A 243 -10.26 -6.88 10.04
CA ALA A 243 -9.99 -5.58 10.66
C ALA A 243 -9.72 -5.69 12.16
N LEU A 244 -10.50 -6.53 12.86
CA LEU A 244 -10.27 -6.85 14.28
C LEU A 244 -8.90 -7.49 14.51
N ASN A 245 -8.49 -8.43 13.66
CA ASN A 245 -7.20 -9.08 13.77
C ASN A 245 -6.04 -8.09 13.56
N HIS A 246 -6.16 -7.13 12.63
CA HIS A 246 -5.19 -6.06 12.44
C HIS A 246 -5.08 -5.16 13.67
N ALA A 247 -6.22 -4.74 14.24
CA ALA A 247 -6.23 -3.93 15.45
C ALA A 247 -5.60 -4.67 16.65
N LYS A 248 -5.91 -5.96 16.83
CA LYS A 248 -5.29 -6.80 17.87
C LYS A 248 -3.79 -7.00 17.66
N ALA A 249 -3.35 -7.21 16.41
CA ALA A 249 -1.93 -7.34 16.08
C ALA A 249 -1.15 -6.05 16.35
N ALA A 250 -1.76 -4.90 16.09
CA ALA A 250 -1.21 -3.58 16.41
C ALA A 250 -1.28 -3.24 17.91
N LYS A 251 -2.03 -4.02 18.71
CA LYS A 251 -2.23 -3.80 20.17
C LYS A 251 -2.84 -2.43 20.50
N VAL A 252 -3.67 -1.91 19.62
CA VAL A 252 -4.39 -0.65 19.84
C VAL A 252 -5.66 -0.87 20.65
N ALA A 253 -6.11 0.14 21.39
CA ALA A 253 -7.38 0.09 22.12
C ALA A 253 -8.54 0.01 21.10
N ILE A 254 -9.49 -0.92 21.32
CA ILE A 254 -10.58 -1.16 20.38
C ILE A 254 -11.89 -0.68 20.99
N MET A 255 -12.60 0.14 20.24
CA MET A 255 -13.96 0.60 20.51
C MET A 255 -14.88 0.12 19.38
N VAL A 256 -16.12 -0.23 19.68
CA VAL A 256 -17.08 -0.73 18.67
C VAL A 256 -18.18 0.32 18.45
N GLY A 257 -18.28 0.80 17.22
CA GLY A 257 -19.40 1.61 16.75
C GLY A 257 -20.45 0.75 16.04
N VAL A 258 -21.61 0.54 16.67
CA VAL A 258 -22.71 -0.23 16.06
C VAL A 258 -23.57 0.73 15.26
N ASN A 259 -23.33 0.76 13.95
CA ASN A 259 -23.95 1.71 13.01
C ASN A 259 -25.25 1.19 12.40
N LYS A 260 -25.98 2.08 11.71
CA LYS A 260 -27.27 1.83 11.05
C LYS A 260 -28.38 1.45 12.04
N MET A 261 -28.34 2.00 13.27
CA MET A 261 -29.40 1.78 14.25
C MET A 261 -30.77 2.33 13.83
N ASP A 262 -30.81 3.12 12.77
CA ASP A 262 -32.02 3.67 12.16
C ASP A 262 -32.76 2.70 11.24
N LYS A 263 -32.17 1.55 10.91
CA LYS A 263 -32.77 0.54 10.03
C LYS A 263 -33.71 -0.40 10.78
N GLU A 264 -34.76 -0.86 10.08
CA GLU A 264 -35.61 -1.93 10.56
C GLU A 264 -34.81 -3.24 10.65
N GLY A 265 -34.87 -3.90 11.82
CA GLY A 265 -34.07 -5.12 12.09
C GLY A 265 -32.71 -4.89 12.71
N ALA A 266 -32.33 -3.64 13.01
CA ALA A 266 -31.12 -3.34 13.77
C ALA A 266 -31.14 -4.03 15.14
N ASN A 267 -30.10 -4.83 15.43
CA ASN A 267 -30.00 -5.57 16.68
C ASN A 267 -28.58 -5.49 17.24
N ILE A 268 -28.42 -4.67 18.28
CA ILE A 268 -27.13 -4.45 18.93
C ILE A 268 -26.67 -5.70 19.72
N ASP A 269 -27.62 -6.44 20.34
CA ASP A 269 -27.28 -7.60 21.16
C ASP A 269 -26.72 -8.73 20.31
N LYS A 270 -27.24 -8.92 19.09
CA LYS A 270 -26.67 -9.84 18.09
C LYS A 270 -25.21 -9.50 17.80
N VAL A 271 -24.91 -8.22 17.56
CA VAL A 271 -23.53 -7.74 17.27
C VAL A 271 -22.63 -7.95 18.49
N LYS A 272 -23.09 -7.59 19.71
CA LYS A 272 -22.37 -7.82 20.95
C LYS A 272 -22.02 -9.29 21.15
N GLN A 273 -22.96 -10.19 20.92
CA GLN A 273 -22.75 -11.63 21.05
C GLN A 273 -21.72 -12.15 20.04
N GLN A 274 -21.84 -11.76 18.76
CA GLN A 274 -20.90 -12.17 17.71
C GLN A 274 -19.46 -11.68 17.98
N LEU A 275 -19.30 -10.46 18.51
CA LEU A 275 -17.99 -9.91 18.84
C LEU A 275 -17.43 -10.49 20.15
N ALA A 276 -18.29 -10.85 21.12
CA ALA A 276 -17.88 -11.56 22.33
C ALA A 276 -17.29 -12.94 21.97
N ASP A 277 -17.86 -13.67 20.99
CA ASP A 277 -17.30 -14.93 20.47
C ASP A 277 -15.89 -14.74 19.88
N LEU A 278 -15.59 -13.52 19.42
CA LEU A 278 -14.26 -13.12 18.92
C LEU A 278 -13.38 -12.45 20.01
N SER A 279 -13.73 -12.63 21.29
CA SER A 279 -12.99 -12.09 22.45
C SER A 279 -13.01 -10.55 22.52
N LEU A 280 -14.09 -9.90 22.10
CA LEU A 280 -14.42 -8.50 22.37
C LEU A 280 -15.65 -8.48 23.27
N ILE A 281 -15.43 -8.56 24.59
CA ILE A 281 -16.50 -8.65 25.58
C ILE A 281 -16.93 -7.21 25.95
N PRO A 282 -18.24 -6.88 25.86
CA PRO A 282 -18.76 -5.58 26.27
C PRO A 282 -18.50 -5.29 27.75
N GLU A 283 -18.32 -4.02 28.12
CA GLU A 283 -18.22 -3.58 29.53
C GLU A 283 -19.42 -4.03 30.37
N GLU A 284 -20.63 -3.99 29.80
CA GLU A 284 -21.87 -4.45 30.45
C GLU A 284 -21.82 -5.93 30.87
N TRP A 285 -21.00 -6.75 30.20
CA TRP A 285 -20.80 -8.17 30.47
C TRP A 285 -19.51 -8.45 31.24
N GLY A 286 -18.86 -7.40 31.78
CA GLY A 286 -17.62 -7.49 32.53
C GLY A 286 -16.37 -7.53 31.70
N GLY A 287 -16.42 -7.10 30.43
CA GLY A 287 -15.27 -6.91 29.55
C GLY A 287 -14.70 -5.49 29.62
N GLU A 288 -13.82 -5.17 28.67
CA GLU A 288 -13.13 -3.88 28.58
C GLU A 288 -13.50 -3.11 27.30
N THR A 289 -14.38 -3.66 26.46
CA THR A 289 -14.68 -3.06 25.13
C THR A 289 -15.94 -2.19 25.20
N ILE A 290 -15.80 -0.95 24.76
CA ILE A 290 -16.89 0.03 24.71
C ILE A 290 -17.70 -0.19 23.44
N PHE A 291 -19.03 -0.33 23.56
CA PHE A 291 -19.97 -0.46 22.46
C PHE A 291 -20.89 0.75 22.40
N ILE A 292 -20.89 1.44 21.25
CA ILE A 292 -21.67 2.67 21.07
C ILE A 292 -22.66 2.47 19.93
N PRO A 293 -23.99 2.53 20.22
CA PRO A 293 -25.00 2.54 19.18
C PRO A 293 -25.00 3.89 18.48
N LEU A 294 -25.02 3.89 17.15
CA LEU A 294 -25.01 5.13 16.36
C LEU A 294 -25.77 4.98 15.05
N SER A 295 -26.18 6.11 14.49
CA SER A 295 -26.65 6.23 13.12
C SER A 295 -25.89 7.36 12.43
N ALA A 296 -24.89 7.00 11.65
CA ALA A 296 -24.09 7.95 10.89
C ALA A 296 -24.95 8.79 9.93
N LYS A 297 -26.00 8.19 9.37
CA LYS A 297 -26.92 8.86 8.44
C LYS A 297 -27.77 9.94 9.12
N LYS A 298 -28.23 9.70 10.35
CA LYS A 298 -29.05 10.66 11.11
C LYS A 298 -28.21 11.58 12.00
N GLY A 299 -26.93 11.27 12.22
CA GLY A 299 -26.06 11.98 13.16
C GLY A 299 -26.30 11.61 14.62
N GLU A 300 -27.04 10.53 14.91
CA GLU A 300 -27.35 10.09 16.28
C GLU A 300 -26.17 9.29 16.88
N GLY A 301 -25.83 9.55 18.14
CA GLY A 301 -24.77 8.84 18.88
C GLY A 301 -23.35 9.32 18.57
N ILE A 302 -23.15 10.29 17.67
CA ILE A 302 -21.80 10.75 17.26
C ILE A 302 -21.11 11.52 18.38
N ASP A 303 -21.81 12.45 19.04
CA ASP A 303 -21.23 13.22 20.13
C ASP A 303 -20.81 12.29 21.29
N HIS A 304 -21.62 11.28 21.59
CA HIS A 304 -21.27 10.26 22.59
C HIS A 304 -20.04 9.44 22.17
N LEU A 305 -19.90 9.11 20.88
CA LEU A 305 -18.70 8.45 20.36
C LEU A 305 -17.45 9.32 20.59
N LEU A 306 -17.53 10.62 20.30
CA LEU A 306 -16.41 11.55 20.48
C LEU A 306 -16.05 11.74 21.97
N GLU A 307 -17.03 11.81 22.85
CA GLU A 307 -16.82 11.85 24.31
C GLU A 307 -16.09 10.61 24.81
N MET A 308 -16.51 9.42 24.35
CA MET A 308 -15.89 8.16 24.75
C MET A 308 -14.47 8.01 24.19
N ILE A 309 -14.17 8.55 23.01
CA ILE A 309 -12.81 8.60 22.47
C ILE A 309 -11.91 9.44 23.38
N ILE A 310 -12.37 10.61 23.80
CA ILE A 310 -11.61 11.49 24.69
C ILE A 310 -11.37 10.80 26.04
N LEU A 311 -12.40 10.21 26.63
CA LEU A 311 -12.30 9.49 27.89
C LEU A 311 -11.30 8.33 27.82
N LEU A 312 -11.36 7.55 26.73
CA LEU A 312 -10.41 6.46 26.50
C LEU A 312 -8.98 6.98 26.30
N ALA A 313 -8.81 8.12 25.60
CA ALA A 313 -7.50 8.75 25.41
C ALA A 313 -6.90 9.24 26.75
N GLU A 314 -7.72 9.76 27.66
CA GLU A 314 -7.30 10.14 29.02
C GLU A 314 -6.89 8.91 29.84
N LEU A 315 -7.65 7.82 29.74
CA LEU A 315 -7.34 6.55 30.41
C LEU A 315 -6.00 5.95 29.92
N LEU A 316 -5.73 6.09 28.62
CA LEU A 316 -4.48 5.62 27.99
C LEU A 316 -3.28 6.53 28.32
N GLU A 317 -3.47 7.67 28.97
CA GLU A 317 -2.43 8.66 29.29
C GLU A 317 -1.52 8.99 28.11
N LEU A 318 -2.10 9.34 26.94
CA LEU A 318 -1.36 9.59 25.71
C LEU A 318 -0.41 10.79 25.86
N LYS A 319 0.89 10.51 25.96
CA LYS A 319 1.95 11.50 26.17
C LYS A 319 3.06 11.32 25.16
N ALA A 320 3.71 12.42 24.75
CA ALA A 320 4.88 12.39 23.87
C ALA A 320 5.92 13.44 24.31
N PRO A 321 7.21 13.16 24.13
CA PRO A 321 8.26 14.11 24.38
C PRO A 321 8.34 15.16 23.24
N HIS A 322 8.49 16.45 23.59
CA HIS A 322 8.64 17.52 22.60
C HIS A 322 10.12 17.88 22.32
N ALA A 323 11.00 17.66 23.31
CA ALA A 323 12.41 18.07 23.24
C ALA A 323 13.33 17.02 22.60
N VAL A 324 12.78 16.14 21.78
CA VAL A 324 13.52 15.11 21.04
C VAL A 324 13.44 15.38 19.54
N PRO A 325 14.34 14.81 18.72
CA PRO A 325 14.20 14.84 17.27
C PRO A 325 12.82 14.30 16.86
N ALA A 326 12.19 14.96 15.88
CA ALA A 326 10.88 14.53 15.43
C ALA A 326 10.96 13.14 14.81
N LYS A 327 10.03 12.27 15.25
CA LYS A 327 9.81 10.94 14.70
C LYS A 327 8.35 10.78 14.34
N GLY A 328 8.08 9.94 13.35
CA GLY A 328 6.72 9.63 12.96
C GLY A 328 6.68 8.57 11.88
N THR A 329 5.53 8.38 11.29
CA THR A 329 5.27 7.32 10.33
C THR A 329 4.59 7.85 9.08
N VAL A 330 4.93 7.28 7.93
CA VAL A 330 4.30 7.58 6.63
C VAL A 330 2.94 6.92 6.58
N ILE A 331 1.92 7.72 6.30
CA ILE A 331 0.54 7.26 6.09
C ILE A 331 0.37 6.86 4.62
N GLU A 332 0.71 7.79 3.71
CA GLU A 332 0.59 7.63 2.27
C GLU A 332 1.74 8.38 1.57
N ALA A 333 2.05 8.02 0.33
CA ALA A 333 3.08 8.70 -0.43
C ALA A 333 2.76 8.71 -1.92
N HIS A 334 3.05 9.83 -2.57
CA HIS A 334 2.70 10.04 -3.97
C HIS A 334 3.70 10.97 -4.69
N VAL A 335 3.53 11.14 -5.98
CA VAL A 335 4.34 12.04 -6.80
C VAL A 335 3.45 13.10 -7.42
N ASP A 336 3.68 14.35 -7.07
CA ASP A 336 3.09 15.48 -7.78
C ASP A 336 4.00 15.94 -8.94
N LYS A 337 3.39 16.34 -10.07
CA LYS A 337 4.12 16.72 -11.28
C LYS A 337 4.96 17.99 -11.10
N GLY A 338 4.51 18.92 -10.25
CA GLY A 338 5.17 20.21 -10.02
C GLY A 338 6.06 20.21 -8.79
N MET A 339 5.67 19.48 -7.74
CA MET A 339 6.33 19.49 -6.43
C MET A 339 7.23 18.28 -6.21
N GLY A 340 7.11 17.24 -7.05
CA GLY A 340 7.91 16.01 -6.96
C GLY A 340 7.39 15.02 -5.93
N PRO A 341 8.27 14.18 -5.32
CA PRO A 341 7.88 13.22 -4.31
C PRO A 341 7.33 13.91 -3.06
N MET A 342 6.19 13.44 -2.59
CA MET A 342 5.45 13.92 -1.43
C MET A 342 5.08 12.75 -0.52
N ALA A 343 4.95 13.02 0.78
CA ALA A 343 4.53 12.02 1.75
C ALA A 343 3.61 12.66 2.81
N ASP A 344 2.49 12.00 3.04
CA ASP A 344 1.61 12.26 4.17
C ASP A 344 2.13 11.48 5.37
N VAL A 345 2.51 12.19 6.42
CA VAL A 345 3.08 11.60 7.61
C VAL A 345 2.31 12.05 8.85
N ILE A 346 2.38 11.24 9.91
CA ILE A 346 1.96 11.65 11.23
C ILE A 346 3.20 11.75 12.13
N VAL A 347 3.33 12.87 12.81
CA VAL A 347 4.38 13.07 13.81
C VAL A 347 3.96 12.35 15.08
N GLN A 348 4.82 11.52 15.65
CA GLN A 348 4.54 10.77 16.88
C GLN A 348 5.31 11.34 18.09
N GLU A 349 6.54 11.77 17.87
CA GLU A 349 7.42 12.34 18.88
C GLU A 349 8.12 13.59 18.35
N GLY A 350 8.50 14.49 19.25
CA GLY A 350 9.24 15.71 18.90
C GLY A 350 8.41 16.75 18.14
N ILE A 351 9.08 17.76 17.65
CA ILE A 351 8.49 18.83 16.83
C ILE A 351 9.23 18.87 15.51
N LEU A 352 8.52 18.60 14.42
CA LEU A 352 9.04 18.70 13.04
C LEU A 352 8.95 20.15 12.57
N ARG A 353 10.06 20.65 12.00
CA ARG A 353 10.15 22.05 11.54
C ARG A 353 10.46 22.15 10.05
N LEU A 354 9.97 23.22 9.46
CA LEU A 354 10.32 23.58 8.09
C LEU A 354 11.83 23.75 7.96
N GLY A 355 12.45 23.06 7.02
CA GLY A 355 13.89 23.06 6.79
C GLY A 355 14.66 21.94 7.45
N ASP A 356 14.02 21.14 8.31
CA ASP A 356 14.60 19.92 8.87
C ASP A 356 14.92 18.90 7.76
N TYR A 357 15.91 18.06 8.02
CA TYR A 357 16.17 16.89 7.19
C TYR A 357 15.47 15.69 7.81
N VAL A 358 14.73 14.96 7.01
CA VAL A 358 14.06 13.71 7.41
C VAL A 358 14.66 12.54 6.68
N GLN A 359 14.79 11.44 7.38
CA GLN A 359 15.26 10.17 6.85
C GLN A 359 14.19 9.11 7.03
N PHE A 360 13.83 8.43 5.95
CA PHE A 360 12.94 7.28 5.88
C PHE A 360 13.79 6.09 5.45
N GLY A 361 14.17 5.21 6.33
CA GLY A 361 15.00 4.06 5.97
C GLY A 361 16.14 4.39 5.01
N PHE A 362 15.91 4.20 3.70
CA PHE A 362 16.91 4.45 2.65
C PHE A 362 16.72 5.74 1.86
N THR A 363 15.59 6.41 2.01
CA THR A 363 15.29 7.68 1.33
C THR A 363 15.14 8.80 2.36
N GLY A 364 15.03 10.02 1.90
CA GLY A 364 14.83 11.18 2.75
C GLY A 364 14.91 12.46 1.97
N GLY A 365 15.12 13.57 2.68
CA GLY A 365 15.26 14.85 2.03
C GLY A 365 15.16 16.01 3.01
N LYS A 366 15.29 17.22 2.47
CA LYS A 366 15.08 18.45 3.22
C LYS A 366 13.65 18.93 3.03
N ILE A 367 12.92 19.10 4.12
CA ILE A 367 11.56 19.63 4.09
C ILE A 367 11.60 21.05 3.53
N ARG A 368 11.03 21.23 2.33
CA ARG A 368 10.92 22.54 1.66
C ARG A 368 9.58 23.20 1.92
N ILE A 369 8.52 22.41 1.98
CA ILE A 369 7.17 22.85 2.29
C ILE A 369 6.54 21.79 3.19
N MET A 370 5.74 22.23 4.13
CA MET A 370 4.93 21.39 5.01
C MET A 370 3.51 21.94 5.00
N LEU A 371 2.56 21.07 4.67
CA LEU A 371 1.15 21.43 4.57
C LEU A 371 0.35 20.73 5.65
N ASP A 372 -0.69 21.37 6.16
CA ASP A 372 -1.68 20.74 7.02
C ASP A 372 -2.73 19.96 6.19
N VAL A 373 -3.63 19.24 6.86
CA VAL A 373 -4.74 18.53 6.20
C VAL A 373 -5.68 19.42 5.38
N LYS A 374 -5.61 20.73 5.53
CA LYS A 374 -6.40 21.71 4.76
C LYS A 374 -5.63 22.31 3.60
N GLY A 375 -4.36 21.89 3.40
CA GLY A 375 -3.47 22.42 2.37
C GLY A 375 -2.80 23.75 2.73
N ASN A 376 -2.89 24.23 3.98
CA ASN A 376 -2.22 25.45 4.41
C ASN A 376 -0.76 25.16 4.76
N ARG A 377 0.11 26.13 4.46
CA ARG A 377 1.54 26.03 4.83
C ARG A 377 1.73 26.24 6.32
N ILE A 378 2.38 25.29 6.97
CA ILE A 378 2.74 25.36 8.37
C ILE A 378 4.26 25.36 8.54
N LYS A 379 4.75 25.89 9.66
CA LYS A 379 6.18 25.97 9.96
C LYS A 379 6.64 24.90 10.93
N GLU A 380 5.76 24.43 11.78
CA GLU A 380 6.01 23.45 12.84
C GLU A 380 4.84 22.47 12.93
N ALA A 381 5.15 21.22 13.22
CA ALA A 381 4.18 20.15 13.49
C ALA A 381 4.61 19.37 14.74
N GLY A 382 3.76 19.34 15.73
CA GLY A 382 3.97 18.58 16.97
C GLY A 382 3.41 17.17 16.91
N PRO A 383 3.51 16.42 18.00
CA PRO A 383 2.98 15.06 18.09
C PRO A 383 1.49 14.96 17.73
N SER A 384 1.09 13.84 17.12
CA SER A 384 -0.24 13.55 16.60
C SER A 384 -0.71 14.49 15.47
N THR A 385 0.16 15.30 14.88
CA THR A 385 -0.23 16.19 13.78
C THR A 385 0.03 15.50 12.44
N PRO A 386 -0.99 15.29 11.60
CA PRO A 386 -0.82 14.82 10.23
C PRO A 386 -0.35 15.99 9.36
N VAL A 387 0.69 15.75 8.56
CA VAL A 387 1.29 16.75 7.68
C VAL A 387 1.76 16.13 6.38
N GLU A 388 1.63 16.90 5.31
CA GLU A 388 2.17 16.56 4.01
C GLU A 388 3.55 17.21 3.82
N LEU A 389 4.55 16.37 3.53
CA LEU A 389 5.94 16.77 3.38
C LEU A 389 6.34 16.85 1.91
N ILE A 390 6.95 17.96 1.52
CA ILE A 390 7.45 18.21 0.17
C ILE A 390 8.94 18.54 0.25
N GLY A 391 9.72 17.91 -0.64
CA GLY A 391 11.17 18.10 -0.71
C GLY A 391 11.97 16.83 -0.54
N LEU A 392 11.29 15.68 -0.62
CA LEU A 392 11.90 14.36 -0.58
C LEU A 392 12.65 14.05 -1.89
N GLU A 393 13.67 13.19 -1.83
CA GLU A 393 14.40 12.74 -3.01
C GLU A 393 13.65 11.63 -3.76
N GLU A 394 13.05 10.68 -3.02
CA GLU A 394 12.25 9.57 -3.55
C GLU A 394 10.98 9.40 -2.71
N VAL A 395 10.02 8.68 -3.24
CA VAL A 395 8.76 8.35 -2.54
C VAL A 395 9.04 7.29 -1.47
N PRO A 396 8.78 7.57 -0.17
CA PRO A 396 8.90 6.57 0.88
C PRO A 396 7.77 5.54 0.80
N LEU A 397 7.93 4.45 1.56
CA LEU A 397 6.89 3.42 1.63
C LEU A 397 5.88 3.74 2.74
N PRO A 398 4.57 3.52 2.54
CA PRO A 398 3.57 3.60 3.61
C PRO A 398 3.93 2.67 4.77
N GLY A 399 3.73 3.15 6.00
CA GLY A 399 4.12 2.44 7.22
C GLY A 399 5.60 2.56 7.59
N GLU A 400 6.45 3.18 6.74
CA GLU A 400 7.85 3.43 7.07
C GLU A 400 7.97 4.55 8.09
N THR A 401 8.85 4.37 9.07
CA THR A 401 9.10 5.40 10.08
C THR A 401 10.15 6.40 9.59
N PHE A 402 9.97 7.66 9.96
CA PHE A 402 10.98 8.70 9.74
C PHE A 402 11.55 9.25 11.03
N GLU A 403 12.76 9.78 10.93
CA GLU A 403 13.44 10.52 11.99
C GLU A 403 14.05 11.81 11.43
N ALA A 404 13.85 12.92 12.16
CA ALA A 404 14.50 14.18 11.85
C ALA A 404 15.99 14.11 12.23
N VAL A 405 16.88 14.38 11.26
CA VAL A 405 18.32 14.28 11.42
C VAL A 405 18.98 15.63 11.19
N LYS A 406 20.12 15.90 11.86
CA LYS A 406 20.86 17.17 11.68
C LYS A 406 21.51 17.28 10.31
N GLU A 407 21.98 16.16 9.78
CA GLU A 407 22.57 16.07 8.44
C GLU A 407 22.03 14.83 7.75
N TYR A 408 21.36 15.04 6.63
CA TYR A 408 20.97 13.95 5.75
C TYR A 408 22.16 13.54 4.88
N ARG A 409 22.58 12.30 5.02
CA ARG A 409 23.53 11.69 4.09
C ARG A 409 22.72 10.73 3.22
N SER A 410 22.54 11.09 1.96
CA SER A 410 21.99 10.17 0.97
C SER A 410 22.79 8.85 1.03
N ILE A 411 22.23 7.87 1.70
CA ILE A 411 22.76 6.50 1.66
C ILE A 411 22.36 5.98 0.29
N LYS A 412 23.18 6.27 -0.73
CA LYS A 412 22.99 5.67 -2.05
C LYS A 412 22.79 4.17 -1.83
N ARG A 413 21.69 3.64 -2.25
CA ARG A 413 21.35 2.21 -2.21
C ARG A 413 22.47 1.39 -2.87
N LEU A 414 23.57 1.15 -2.17
CA LEU A 414 24.57 0.15 -2.56
C LEU A 414 23.95 -1.26 -2.57
N GLY A 415 22.78 -1.42 -1.94
CA GLY A 415 22.03 -2.68 -1.89
C GLY A 415 20.81 -2.75 -2.82
N ALA A 416 20.25 -1.65 -3.30
CA ALA A 416 19.03 -1.67 -4.13
C ALA A 416 19.25 -2.27 -5.54
N LYS A 417 20.51 -2.40 -5.97
CA LYS A 417 20.83 -3.24 -7.15
C LYS A 417 20.65 -4.75 -6.89
N ALA A 418 20.48 -5.18 -5.63
CA ALA A 418 20.37 -6.59 -5.26
C ALA A 418 18.94 -7.02 -4.84
N SER A 419 18.04 -6.09 -4.48
CA SER A 419 16.71 -6.43 -3.95
C SER A 419 15.57 -6.33 -4.95
N ASN A 420 15.83 -5.85 -6.15
CA ASN A 420 14.85 -5.92 -7.25
C ASN A 420 15.44 -6.81 -8.36
N PRO A 421 15.18 -8.12 -8.36
CA PRO A 421 15.66 -9.01 -9.42
C PRO A 421 15.15 -8.59 -10.81
N LEU A 422 14.07 -7.79 -10.86
CA LEU A 422 13.51 -7.21 -12.07
C LEU A 422 14.31 -5.98 -12.59
N ALA A 423 14.93 -5.20 -11.71
CA ALA A 423 15.71 -4.01 -12.12
C ALA A 423 17.08 -4.35 -12.75
N ARG A 424 17.49 -5.61 -12.76
CA ARG A 424 18.74 -6.09 -13.38
C ARG A 424 18.55 -6.87 -14.66
N LYS A 425 17.32 -7.13 -15.09
CA LYS A 425 17.11 -7.53 -16.48
C LYS A 425 17.39 -6.30 -17.34
N THR A 426 18.61 -6.18 -17.84
CA THR A 426 18.94 -5.26 -18.93
C THR A 426 17.93 -5.48 -20.07
N ALA A 427 17.64 -4.46 -20.85
CA ALA A 427 16.68 -4.55 -21.97
C ALA A 427 16.93 -5.79 -22.86
N GLU A 428 18.19 -6.25 -22.98
CA GLU A 428 18.59 -7.48 -23.68
C GLU A 428 18.06 -8.75 -23.00
N ASN A 429 18.00 -8.82 -21.65
CA ASN A 429 17.46 -9.98 -20.94
C ASN A 429 15.92 -9.99 -20.94
N ILE A 430 15.29 -8.82 -21.00
CA ILE A 430 13.82 -8.71 -21.12
C ILE A 430 13.38 -9.21 -22.52
N LEU A 431 14.12 -8.87 -23.57
CA LEU A 431 13.83 -9.32 -24.95
C LEU A 431 13.98 -10.84 -25.14
N HIS A 432 14.85 -11.50 -24.35
CA HIS A 432 15.04 -12.95 -24.44
C HIS A 432 13.98 -13.78 -23.72
N ASP A 433 13.27 -13.19 -22.74
CA ASP A 433 12.25 -13.87 -21.93
C ASP A 433 10.80 -13.59 -22.41
N ILE A 434 10.62 -12.85 -23.51
CA ILE A 434 9.29 -12.60 -24.08
C ILE A 434 8.83 -13.87 -24.80
N SER A 435 8.11 -14.73 -24.08
CA SER A 435 7.36 -15.82 -24.71
C SER A 435 5.95 -15.31 -25.04
N PHE A 436 5.41 -15.71 -26.20
CA PHE A 436 4.09 -15.27 -26.68
C PHE A 436 2.91 -15.71 -25.79
N ASP A 437 3.17 -16.57 -24.79
CA ASP A 437 2.16 -17.07 -23.85
C ASP A 437 2.10 -16.25 -22.56
N LYS A 438 2.80 -15.11 -22.45
CA LYS A 438 2.84 -14.26 -21.27
C LYS A 438 2.15 -12.93 -21.54
N LEU A 439 1.28 -12.52 -20.62
CA LEU A 439 0.68 -11.18 -20.64
C LEU A 439 1.57 -10.23 -19.85
N ASN A 440 2.31 -9.37 -20.58
CA ASN A 440 3.17 -8.35 -19.98
C ASN A 440 2.35 -7.13 -19.60
N LEU A 441 2.54 -6.62 -18.37
CA LEU A 441 1.72 -5.58 -17.78
C LEU A 441 2.60 -4.49 -17.14
N ILE A 442 2.19 -3.24 -17.32
CA ILE A 442 2.75 -2.08 -16.61
C ILE A 442 1.64 -1.44 -15.82
N PHE A 443 1.88 -1.20 -14.54
CA PHE A 443 0.90 -0.58 -13.64
C PHE A 443 1.40 0.77 -13.16
N LYS A 444 0.52 1.79 -13.27
CA LYS A 444 0.74 3.13 -12.74
C LYS A 444 -0.42 3.48 -11.82
N ALA A 445 -0.13 4.00 -10.65
CA ALA A 445 -1.14 4.44 -9.68
C ALA A 445 -0.81 5.83 -9.15
N ASP A 446 -1.82 6.48 -8.58
CA ASP A 446 -1.68 7.81 -7.98
C ASP A 446 -0.84 7.78 -6.70
N THR A 447 -1.03 6.75 -5.85
CA THR A 447 -0.33 6.60 -4.58
C THR A 447 0.38 5.25 -4.47
N GLN A 448 1.30 5.15 -3.52
CA GLN A 448 2.01 3.91 -3.24
C GLN A 448 1.08 2.83 -2.67
N GLY A 449 0.13 3.22 -1.81
CA GLY A 449 -0.84 2.29 -1.24
C GLY A 449 -1.80 1.72 -2.29
N SER A 450 -2.27 2.55 -3.25
CA SER A 450 -3.03 2.09 -4.41
C SER A 450 -2.25 1.06 -5.24
N LEU A 451 -0.94 1.31 -5.43
CA LEU A 451 -0.06 0.40 -6.15
C LEU A 451 0.08 -0.95 -5.44
N ASP A 452 0.19 -0.94 -4.12
CA ASP A 452 0.29 -2.17 -3.31
C ASP A 452 -1.04 -2.95 -3.31
N ALA A 453 -2.18 -2.25 -3.31
CA ALA A 453 -3.49 -2.88 -3.50
C ALA A 453 -3.61 -3.58 -4.86
N ILE A 454 -3.14 -2.95 -5.95
CA ILE A 454 -3.09 -3.56 -7.28
C ILE A 454 -2.21 -4.81 -7.26
N LYS A 455 -1.02 -4.77 -6.64
CA LYS A 455 -0.13 -5.93 -6.53
C LYS A 455 -0.81 -7.11 -5.83
N VAL A 456 -1.57 -6.85 -4.77
CA VAL A 456 -2.34 -7.88 -4.04
C VAL A 456 -3.46 -8.43 -4.91
N ALA A 457 -4.23 -7.56 -5.57
CA ALA A 457 -5.33 -7.94 -6.44
C ALA A 457 -4.84 -8.81 -7.63
N VAL A 458 -3.78 -8.38 -8.31
CA VAL A 458 -3.17 -9.13 -9.43
C VAL A 458 -2.71 -10.52 -9.02
N ARG A 459 -2.12 -10.67 -7.82
CA ARG A 459 -1.67 -11.98 -7.32
C ARG A 459 -2.81 -12.96 -7.01
N ARG A 460 -4.02 -12.46 -6.77
CA ARG A 460 -5.20 -13.27 -6.45
C ARG A 460 -5.93 -13.78 -7.67
N ILE A 461 -5.69 -13.18 -8.84
CA ILE A 461 -6.34 -13.60 -10.08
C ILE A 461 -5.79 -14.98 -10.49
N PRO A 462 -6.65 -16.02 -10.56
CA PRO A 462 -6.21 -17.33 -11.06
C PRO A 462 -5.93 -17.25 -12.55
N ALA A 463 -4.69 -17.50 -12.93
CA ALA A 463 -4.25 -17.48 -14.34
C ALA A 463 -3.76 -18.89 -14.74
N PRO A 464 -4.67 -19.83 -15.10
CA PRO A 464 -4.29 -21.20 -15.41
C PRO A 464 -3.65 -21.35 -16.81
N GLU A 465 -3.96 -20.47 -17.77
CA GLU A 465 -3.57 -20.63 -19.16
C GLU A 465 -2.52 -19.61 -19.63
N ILE A 466 -2.59 -18.37 -19.14
CA ILE A 466 -1.67 -17.29 -19.53
C ILE A 466 -1.00 -16.74 -18.27
N GLN A 467 0.33 -16.75 -18.26
CA GLN A 467 1.08 -16.20 -17.14
C GLN A 467 1.11 -14.67 -17.20
N MET A 468 0.59 -14.00 -16.17
CA MET A 468 0.76 -12.56 -16.01
C MET A 468 2.19 -12.24 -15.59
N GLU A 469 2.86 -11.37 -16.32
CA GLU A 469 4.19 -10.86 -15.96
C GLU A 469 4.15 -9.34 -15.78
N PRO A 470 4.02 -8.84 -14.54
CA PRO A 470 4.12 -7.41 -14.27
C PRO A 470 5.57 -6.95 -14.50
N ILE A 471 5.79 -6.17 -15.55
CA ILE A 471 7.12 -5.64 -15.91
C ILE A 471 7.51 -4.47 -15.05
N HIS A 472 6.56 -3.56 -14.80
CA HIS A 472 6.82 -2.34 -14.03
C HIS A 472 5.63 -1.92 -13.17
N PHE A 473 5.95 -1.43 -11.97
CA PHE A 473 5.03 -0.75 -11.07
C PHE A 473 5.58 0.63 -10.75
N GLY A 474 4.80 1.68 -10.93
CA GLY A 474 5.24 3.04 -10.67
C GLY A 474 4.15 3.95 -10.13
N VAL A 475 4.52 4.90 -9.28
CA VAL A 475 3.63 5.94 -8.75
C VAL A 475 3.70 7.18 -9.64
N GLY A 476 2.56 7.85 -9.82
CA GLY A 476 2.41 9.07 -10.60
C GLY A 476 1.79 8.86 -11.98
N ALA A 477 1.67 9.94 -12.76
CA ALA A 477 1.07 9.92 -14.09
C ALA A 477 1.83 8.98 -15.05
N ILE A 478 1.11 8.48 -16.06
CA ILE A 478 1.73 7.67 -17.13
C ILE A 478 2.58 8.60 -17.99
N SER A 479 3.88 8.32 -18.06
CA SER A 479 4.88 9.10 -18.78
C SER A 479 5.21 8.51 -20.15
N GLU A 480 5.87 9.30 -21.00
CA GLU A 480 6.40 8.84 -22.29
C GLU A 480 7.35 7.64 -22.11
N SER A 481 8.17 7.63 -21.05
CA SER A 481 9.08 6.51 -20.74
C SER A 481 8.34 5.19 -20.48
N ASP A 482 7.16 5.26 -19.83
CA ASP A 482 6.33 4.08 -19.58
C ASP A 482 5.77 3.52 -20.89
N ILE A 483 5.39 4.38 -21.82
CA ILE A 483 4.91 3.99 -23.15
C ILE A 483 6.02 3.37 -23.98
N VAL A 484 7.22 3.95 -23.98
CA VAL A 484 8.39 3.38 -24.68
C VAL A 484 8.71 1.99 -24.10
N LEU A 485 8.69 1.84 -22.77
CA LEU A 485 8.88 0.54 -22.13
C LEU A 485 7.78 -0.45 -22.56
N ALA A 486 6.52 -0.02 -22.58
CA ALA A 486 5.39 -0.84 -23.00
C ALA A 486 5.52 -1.28 -24.47
N SER A 487 5.95 -0.40 -25.38
CA SER A 487 6.20 -0.71 -26.79
C SER A 487 7.28 -1.79 -26.94
N ILE A 488 8.41 -1.65 -26.22
CA ILE A 488 9.52 -2.61 -26.28
C ILE A 488 9.10 -3.98 -25.71
N THR A 489 8.36 -4.00 -24.61
CA THR A 489 7.97 -5.23 -23.90
C THR A 489 6.64 -5.80 -24.38
N GLN A 490 5.98 -5.15 -25.33
CA GLN A 490 4.62 -5.49 -25.79
C GLN A 490 3.63 -5.62 -24.63
N SER A 491 3.71 -4.65 -23.70
CA SER A 491 2.91 -4.63 -22.48
C SER A 491 1.67 -3.76 -22.64
N ILE A 492 0.61 -4.11 -21.92
CA ILE A 492 -0.55 -3.23 -21.72
C ILE A 492 -0.26 -2.34 -20.49
N VAL A 493 -0.57 -1.04 -20.60
CA VAL A 493 -0.39 -0.08 -19.53
C VAL A 493 -1.71 0.13 -18.80
N PHE A 494 -1.73 -0.19 -17.51
CA PHE A 494 -2.87 0.01 -16.63
C PHE A 494 -2.62 1.20 -15.72
N GLY A 495 -3.45 2.25 -15.83
CA GLY A 495 -3.44 3.42 -14.96
C GLY A 495 -4.59 3.35 -13.96
N PHE A 496 -4.30 3.48 -12.67
CA PHE A 496 -5.28 3.55 -11.61
C PHE A 496 -5.29 4.95 -10.97
N ASN A 497 -6.42 5.64 -11.05
CA ASN A 497 -6.59 7.05 -10.66
C ASN A 497 -5.59 8.02 -11.31
N VAL A 498 -4.94 7.63 -12.40
CA VAL A 498 -3.97 8.46 -13.14
C VAL A 498 -4.33 8.56 -14.61
N ARG A 499 -3.77 9.58 -15.26
CA ARG A 499 -3.93 9.80 -16.70
C ARG A 499 -2.56 9.86 -17.37
N ALA A 500 -2.55 9.56 -18.66
CA ALA A 500 -1.36 9.73 -19.48
C ALA A 500 -1.09 11.23 -19.74
N ASP A 501 0.17 11.61 -19.62
CA ASP A 501 0.64 12.94 -20.00
C ASP A 501 0.42 13.22 -21.49
N ALA A 502 0.39 14.46 -21.90
CA ALA A 502 0.21 14.84 -23.32
C ALA A 502 1.25 14.21 -24.24
N MET A 503 2.51 14.07 -23.78
CA MET A 503 3.56 13.37 -24.54
C MET A 503 3.34 11.87 -24.57
N ALA A 504 2.93 11.28 -23.45
CA ALA A 504 2.60 9.85 -23.37
C ALA A 504 1.40 9.49 -24.25
N LYS A 505 0.34 10.30 -24.33
CA LYS A 505 -0.80 10.10 -25.23
C LYS A 505 -0.33 10.03 -26.70
N LYS A 506 0.47 11.01 -27.13
CA LYS A 506 1.03 11.04 -28.50
C LYS A 506 1.95 9.85 -28.80
N ALA A 507 2.77 9.46 -27.81
CA ALA A 507 3.63 8.29 -27.93
C ALA A 507 2.82 7.00 -28.02
N ALA A 508 1.76 6.85 -27.21
CA ALA A 508 0.88 5.69 -27.23
C ALA A 508 0.17 5.51 -28.58
N GLU A 509 -0.35 6.60 -29.16
CA GLU A 509 -0.95 6.58 -30.51
C GLU A 509 0.07 6.19 -31.58
N LYS A 510 1.28 6.76 -31.53
CA LYS A 510 2.35 6.50 -32.50
C LYS A 510 2.85 5.06 -32.42
N GLU A 511 3.11 4.56 -31.23
CA GLU A 511 3.66 3.22 -30.95
C GLU A 511 2.55 2.15 -30.84
N LYS A 512 1.27 2.54 -30.93
CA LYS A 512 0.09 1.66 -30.82
C LYS A 512 0.08 0.84 -29.51
N VAL A 513 0.44 1.48 -28.39
CA VAL A 513 0.42 0.87 -27.07
C VAL A 513 -0.98 0.98 -26.48
N ASP A 514 -1.54 -0.13 -25.97
CA ASP A 514 -2.83 -0.14 -25.26
C ASP A 514 -2.65 0.45 -23.87
N VAL A 515 -3.32 1.59 -23.62
CA VAL A 515 -3.30 2.29 -22.34
C VAL A 515 -4.70 2.32 -21.77
N ARG A 516 -4.89 1.69 -20.62
CA ARG A 516 -6.17 1.53 -19.95
C ARG A 516 -6.16 2.26 -18.63
N THR A 517 -7.18 3.07 -18.36
CA THR A 517 -7.26 3.86 -17.12
C THR A 517 -8.55 3.56 -16.37
N PHE A 518 -8.43 3.33 -15.07
CA PHE A 518 -9.52 2.95 -14.19
C PHE A 518 -9.51 3.82 -12.94
N ASP A 519 -10.70 4.07 -12.41
CA ASP A 519 -10.87 4.80 -11.17
C ASP A 519 -11.41 3.89 -10.05
N LEU A 520 -11.89 2.70 -10.40
CA LEU A 520 -12.32 1.66 -9.46
C LEU A 520 -11.45 0.41 -9.61
N ILE A 521 -10.96 -0.12 -8.48
CA ILE A 521 -10.09 -1.30 -8.49
C ILE A 521 -10.81 -2.54 -9.03
N TYR A 522 -12.12 -2.65 -8.83
CA TYR A 522 -12.94 -3.74 -9.35
C TYR A 522 -12.96 -3.77 -10.89
N GLU A 523 -13.09 -2.59 -11.52
CA GLU A 523 -13.08 -2.46 -12.97
C GLU A 523 -11.74 -2.89 -13.55
N LEU A 524 -10.64 -2.46 -12.91
CA LEU A 524 -9.29 -2.87 -13.29
C LEU A 524 -9.12 -4.39 -13.22
N VAL A 525 -9.56 -5.02 -12.12
CA VAL A 525 -9.47 -6.48 -11.94
C VAL A 525 -10.33 -7.21 -12.98
N THR A 526 -11.56 -6.76 -13.21
CA THR A 526 -12.47 -7.36 -14.18
C THR A 526 -11.92 -7.27 -15.61
N ASP A 527 -11.36 -6.12 -15.99
CA ASP A 527 -10.74 -5.94 -17.32
C ASP A 527 -9.50 -6.82 -17.47
N LEU A 528 -8.70 -6.95 -16.42
CA LEU A 528 -7.53 -7.83 -16.42
C LEU A 528 -7.94 -9.31 -16.53
N GLU A 529 -8.98 -9.76 -15.84
CA GLU A 529 -9.53 -11.11 -16.01
C GLU A 529 -10.09 -11.35 -17.41
N SER A 530 -10.72 -10.32 -17.99
CA SER A 530 -11.23 -10.40 -19.37
C SER A 530 -10.10 -10.54 -20.38
N CYS A 531 -8.99 -9.83 -20.18
CA CYS A 531 -7.77 -9.99 -20.99
C CYS A 531 -7.20 -11.42 -20.92
N LEU A 532 -7.20 -12.02 -19.73
CA LEU A 532 -6.72 -13.39 -19.53
C LEU A 532 -7.61 -14.45 -20.19
N ARG A 533 -8.92 -14.22 -20.24
CA ARG A 533 -9.88 -15.16 -20.85
C ARG A 533 -9.93 -15.06 -22.37
N GLY A 534 -9.17 -14.14 -22.99
CA GLY A 534 -9.21 -13.91 -24.45
C GLY A 534 -10.56 -13.39 -24.96
N LYS A 535 -11.44 -13.00 -24.05
CA LYS A 535 -12.72 -12.36 -24.37
C LYS A 535 -12.56 -10.85 -24.22
N CYS A 536 -11.92 -10.21 -25.18
CA CYS A 536 -12.13 -8.75 -25.33
C CYS A 536 -13.57 -8.55 -25.77
N GLU A 537 -14.49 -8.31 -24.83
CA GLU A 537 -15.83 -7.79 -25.17
C GLU A 537 -15.67 -6.45 -25.89
N PRO A 538 -16.60 -6.09 -26.83
CA PRO A 538 -16.54 -4.81 -27.53
C PRO A 538 -16.51 -3.70 -26.49
N ARG A 539 -15.43 -2.92 -26.52
CA ARG A 539 -15.23 -1.83 -25.55
C ARG A 539 -16.12 -0.65 -25.88
N LEU A 540 -16.72 -0.12 -24.82
CA LEU A 540 -17.11 1.27 -24.80
C LEU A 540 -15.82 2.11 -24.74
N GLU A 541 -15.31 2.59 -25.87
CA GLU A 541 -14.17 3.50 -25.88
C GLU A 541 -14.62 4.91 -25.55
N GLU A 542 -13.97 5.49 -24.56
CA GLU A 542 -14.12 6.90 -24.26
C GLU A 542 -13.34 7.69 -25.33
N LYS A 543 -14.07 8.34 -26.20
CA LYS A 543 -13.48 9.19 -27.23
C LYS A 543 -13.30 10.60 -26.67
N PRO A 544 -12.06 11.04 -26.38
CA PRO A 544 -11.84 12.40 -25.93
C PRO A 544 -12.23 13.36 -27.07
N LEU A 545 -13.03 14.35 -26.74
CA LEU A 545 -13.45 15.40 -27.67
C LEU A 545 -12.59 16.64 -27.56
N GLY A 546 -12.08 16.95 -26.37
CA GLY A 546 -11.24 18.11 -26.14
C GLY A 546 -10.99 18.39 -24.67
N GLU A 547 -10.08 19.33 -24.43
CA GLU A 547 -9.67 19.78 -23.10
C GLU A 547 -9.91 21.27 -22.92
N ALA A 548 -10.45 21.66 -21.76
CA ALA A 548 -10.70 23.05 -21.42
C ALA A 548 -10.16 23.38 -20.03
N VAL A 549 -9.38 24.45 -19.91
CA VAL A 549 -8.82 24.92 -18.64
C VAL A 549 -9.77 25.88 -17.97
N VAL A 550 -10.06 25.67 -16.70
CA VAL A 550 -10.92 26.52 -15.88
C VAL A 550 -10.15 27.78 -15.46
N ARG A 551 -10.60 28.94 -15.94
CA ARG A 551 -10.05 30.24 -15.58
C ARG A 551 -10.80 30.92 -14.45
N GLN A 552 -12.13 30.69 -14.37
CA GLN A 552 -12.99 31.28 -13.35
C GLN A 552 -14.12 30.31 -12.99
N VAL A 553 -14.56 30.33 -11.75
CA VAL A 553 -15.64 29.49 -11.26
C VAL A 553 -16.79 30.37 -10.75
N PHE A 554 -17.99 30.17 -11.29
CA PHE A 554 -19.18 30.91 -10.91
C PHE A 554 -20.22 29.96 -10.29
N ARG A 555 -20.72 30.30 -9.12
CA ARG A 555 -21.85 29.59 -8.50
C ARG A 555 -23.14 30.40 -8.70
N ILE A 556 -24.09 29.87 -9.46
CA ILE A 556 -25.36 30.50 -9.71
C ILE A 556 -26.46 29.64 -9.07
N THR A 557 -27.23 30.24 -8.14
CA THR A 557 -28.21 29.56 -7.29
C THR A 557 -29.28 28.75 -8.06
N LYS A 558 -29.58 29.11 -9.34
CA LYS A 558 -30.55 28.41 -10.19
C LYS A 558 -29.96 27.48 -11.25
N LEU A 559 -28.68 27.64 -11.63
CA LEU A 559 -28.05 26.97 -12.76
C LEU A 559 -26.90 26.01 -12.32
N GLY A 560 -26.55 26.02 -11.03
CA GLY A 560 -25.45 25.20 -10.50
C GLY A 560 -24.10 25.87 -10.67
N LEU A 561 -23.09 25.07 -10.91
CA LEU A 561 -21.69 25.47 -11.06
C LEU A 561 -21.41 25.75 -12.54
N ILE A 562 -20.86 26.92 -12.83
CA ILE A 562 -20.45 27.30 -14.18
C ILE A 562 -18.94 27.56 -14.18
N ALA A 563 -18.21 26.79 -15.00
CA ALA A 563 -16.81 26.97 -15.27
C ALA A 563 -16.61 27.96 -16.43
N GLY A 564 -16.05 29.11 -16.17
CA GLY A 564 -15.51 29.99 -17.21
C GLY A 564 -14.18 29.40 -17.69
N SER A 565 -14.20 28.73 -18.83
CA SER A 565 -13.09 27.91 -19.32
C SER A 565 -12.59 28.36 -20.68
N TYR A 566 -11.34 28.03 -20.96
CA TYR A 566 -10.71 28.24 -22.25
C TYR A 566 -10.39 26.88 -22.88
N VAL A 567 -10.88 26.62 -24.08
CA VAL A 567 -10.65 25.36 -24.80
C VAL A 567 -9.22 25.33 -25.34
N GLN A 568 -8.39 24.43 -24.80
CA GLN A 568 -6.99 24.27 -25.22
C GLN A 568 -6.86 23.34 -26.43
N GLU A 569 -7.58 22.24 -26.45
CA GLU A 569 -7.50 21.24 -27.49
C GLU A 569 -8.89 20.68 -27.82
N GLY A 570 -9.11 20.34 -29.08
CA GLY A 570 -10.33 19.72 -29.54
C GLY A 570 -11.57 20.62 -29.48
N LYS A 571 -12.67 20.09 -28.97
CA LYS A 571 -13.94 20.80 -28.85
C LYS A 571 -14.70 20.40 -27.58
N VAL A 572 -15.45 21.33 -27.02
CA VAL A 572 -16.42 21.08 -25.94
C VAL A 572 -17.81 20.95 -26.54
N VAL A 573 -18.54 19.90 -26.18
CA VAL A 573 -19.89 19.61 -26.70
C VAL A 573 -20.87 19.53 -25.53
N ARG A 574 -22.06 20.07 -25.73
CA ARG A 574 -23.15 19.99 -24.76
C ARG A 574 -23.60 18.53 -24.58
N ASN A 575 -23.96 18.15 -23.36
CA ASN A 575 -24.35 16.80 -22.93
C ASN A 575 -23.22 15.75 -22.95
N ALA A 576 -21.98 16.12 -23.29
CA ALA A 576 -20.82 15.26 -23.13
C ALA A 576 -20.49 15.06 -21.64
N LYS A 577 -19.79 13.98 -21.31
CA LYS A 577 -19.19 13.80 -20.00
C LYS A 577 -17.93 14.65 -19.88
N ALA A 578 -17.62 15.08 -18.66
CA ALA A 578 -16.44 15.87 -18.35
C ALA A 578 -15.74 15.30 -17.13
N ARG A 579 -14.43 15.09 -17.21
CA ARG A 579 -13.57 14.77 -16.06
C ARG A 579 -12.87 16.01 -15.59
N ILE A 580 -12.84 16.19 -14.28
CA ILE A 580 -12.08 17.27 -13.64
C ILE A 580 -10.72 16.71 -13.29
N ILE A 581 -9.68 17.25 -13.90
CA ILE A 581 -8.30 16.85 -13.70
C ILE A 581 -7.55 17.96 -12.98
N ARG A 582 -6.98 17.66 -11.83
CA ARG A 582 -6.13 18.54 -11.03
C ARG A 582 -4.77 17.88 -10.85
N ASN A 583 -3.71 18.54 -11.31
CA ASN A 583 -2.33 17.99 -11.26
C ASN A 583 -2.19 16.58 -11.89
N ASN A 584 -2.87 16.32 -13.00
CA ASN A 584 -2.94 15.03 -13.70
C ASN A 584 -3.63 13.91 -12.90
N ILE A 585 -4.38 14.25 -11.84
CA ILE A 585 -5.19 13.32 -11.06
C ILE A 585 -6.65 13.64 -11.34
N VAL A 586 -7.48 12.62 -11.54
CA VAL A 586 -8.92 12.79 -11.70
C VAL A 586 -9.54 13.06 -10.33
N VAL A 587 -10.07 14.25 -10.16
CA VAL A 587 -10.75 14.68 -8.92
C VAL A 587 -12.23 14.30 -8.92
N GLY A 588 -12.85 14.23 -10.11
CA GLY A 588 -14.25 13.87 -10.22
C GLY A 588 -14.74 13.81 -11.66
N GLU A 589 -15.88 13.18 -11.86
CA GLU A 589 -16.63 13.19 -13.12
C GLU A 589 -17.93 13.97 -12.98
N THR A 590 -18.30 14.60 -14.06
CA THR A 590 -19.51 15.40 -14.15
C THR A 590 -20.02 15.39 -15.58
N LYS A 591 -21.17 15.99 -15.79
CA LYS A 591 -21.78 16.12 -17.13
C LYS A 591 -21.90 17.60 -17.50
N VAL A 592 -21.63 17.91 -18.77
CA VAL A 592 -21.86 19.23 -19.32
C VAL A 592 -23.39 19.44 -19.51
N THR A 593 -24.02 20.19 -18.61
CA THR A 593 -25.46 20.46 -18.63
C THR A 593 -25.82 21.62 -19.55
N SER A 594 -24.96 22.64 -19.60
CA SER A 594 -25.12 23.79 -20.49
C SER A 594 -23.80 24.28 -21.01
N LEU A 595 -23.79 24.80 -22.24
CA LEU A 595 -22.62 25.36 -22.88
C LEU A 595 -22.96 26.72 -23.48
N ARG A 596 -22.22 27.74 -23.07
CA ARG A 596 -22.47 29.14 -23.50
C ARG A 596 -21.18 29.78 -24.03
N ARG A 597 -21.35 30.53 -25.09
CA ARG A 597 -20.32 31.43 -25.57
C ARG A 597 -20.85 32.88 -25.51
N PHE A 598 -20.19 33.72 -24.69
CA PHE A 598 -20.73 35.02 -24.30
C PHE A 598 -22.11 34.90 -23.62
N LYS A 599 -23.18 35.29 -24.30
CA LYS A 599 -24.56 35.25 -23.78
C LYS A 599 -25.45 34.21 -24.49
N GLU A 600 -24.92 33.53 -25.51
CA GLU A 600 -25.69 32.61 -26.37
C GLU A 600 -25.42 31.14 -25.98
N ASP A 601 -26.47 30.34 -25.93
CA ASP A 601 -26.35 28.89 -25.75
C ASP A 601 -25.88 28.26 -27.09
N VAL A 602 -24.80 27.50 -27.04
CA VAL A 602 -24.18 26.85 -28.21
C VAL A 602 -24.15 25.34 -28.03
N ARG A 603 -24.11 24.58 -29.13
CA ARG A 603 -24.01 23.12 -29.11
C ARG A 603 -22.59 22.65 -28.93
N GLU A 604 -21.62 23.35 -29.52
CA GLU A 604 -20.18 23.03 -29.41
C GLU A 604 -19.34 24.32 -29.43
N VAL A 605 -18.17 24.26 -28.84
CA VAL A 605 -17.14 25.30 -28.83
C VAL A 605 -15.82 24.69 -29.21
N LEU A 606 -15.13 25.27 -30.21
CA LEU A 606 -13.85 24.79 -30.74
C LEU A 606 -12.66 25.34 -29.95
N THR A 607 -11.48 24.81 -30.25
CA THR A 607 -10.18 25.24 -29.71
C THR A 607 -9.95 26.74 -29.84
N ASN A 608 -9.27 27.32 -28.85
CA ASN A 608 -8.91 28.74 -28.74
C ASN A 608 -10.07 29.70 -28.47
N PHE A 609 -11.21 29.20 -28.02
CA PHE A 609 -12.32 30.04 -27.61
C PHE A 609 -12.62 29.90 -26.13
N GLU A 610 -13.07 31.02 -25.54
CA GLU A 610 -13.60 31.03 -24.18
C GLU A 610 -15.06 30.62 -24.17
N CYS A 611 -15.46 29.85 -23.15
CA CYS A 611 -16.85 29.40 -22.97
C CYS A 611 -17.20 29.26 -21.49
N GLY A 612 -18.48 29.33 -21.21
CA GLY A 612 -19.07 28.99 -19.93
C GLY A 612 -19.63 27.58 -19.97
N ILE A 613 -19.05 26.66 -19.22
CA ILE A 613 -19.46 25.27 -19.13
C ILE A 613 -20.27 25.08 -17.85
N GLY A 614 -21.56 24.81 -17.98
CA GLY A 614 -22.40 24.44 -16.83
C GLY A 614 -22.23 22.97 -16.51
N LEU A 615 -21.90 22.67 -15.25
CA LEU A 615 -21.64 21.32 -14.75
C LEU A 615 -22.74 20.88 -13.78
N GLU A 616 -22.88 19.58 -13.56
CA GLU A 616 -23.80 19.05 -12.55
C GLU A 616 -23.45 19.50 -11.12
N LYS A 617 -24.42 19.48 -10.20
CA LYS A 617 -24.38 20.20 -8.92
C LYS A 617 -23.26 19.79 -7.96
N ASN A 618 -22.66 18.61 -8.11
CA ASN A 618 -21.72 18.02 -7.13
C ASN A 618 -20.25 18.11 -7.57
N ALA A 619 -19.91 18.92 -8.57
CA ALA A 619 -18.53 19.02 -9.03
C ALA A 619 -17.68 19.90 -8.07
N ASP A 620 -16.57 19.35 -7.55
CA ASP A 620 -15.53 20.13 -6.85
C ASP A 620 -14.58 20.74 -7.87
N LEU A 621 -14.78 22.01 -8.20
CA LEU A 621 -14.06 22.71 -9.25
C LEU A 621 -13.26 23.88 -8.69
N GLN A 622 -12.00 23.96 -9.10
CA GLN A 622 -11.09 25.04 -8.76
C GLN A 622 -10.53 25.73 -10.01
N VAL A 623 -10.04 26.95 -9.85
CA VAL A 623 -9.35 27.65 -10.92
C VAL A 623 -8.02 26.95 -11.21
N GLY A 624 -7.76 26.64 -12.47
CA GLY A 624 -6.60 25.89 -12.91
C GLY A 624 -6.87 24.42 -13.20
N ASP A 625 -8.05 23.88 -12.83
CA ASP A 625 -8.45 22.53 -13.20
C ASP A 625 -8.60 22.39 -14.72
N VAL A 626 -8.30 21.20 -15.23
CA VAL A 626 -8.52 20.83 -16.64
C VAL A 626 -9.79 20.00 -16.73
N LEU A 627 -10.70 20.40 -17.61
CA LEU A 627 -11.91 19.64 -17.95
C LEU A 627 -11.62 18.81 -19.21
N GLU A 628 -11.44 17.51 -19.09
CA GLU A 628 -11.37 16.57 -20.20
C GLU A 628 -12.79 16.20 -20.63
N ILE A 629 -13.18 16.59 -21.82
CA ILE A 629 -14.52 16.36 -22.38
C ILE A 629 -14.47 15.10 -23.25
N TYR A 630 -15.36 14.14 -23.01
CA TYR A 630 -15.38 12.87 -23.73
C TYR A 630 -16.82 12.38 -23.98
N VAL A 631 -16.95 11.51 -24.97
CA VAL A 631 -18.18 10.77 -25.28
C VAL A 631 -17.87 9.29 -25.30
N ILE A 632 -18.80 8.50 -24.82
CA ILE A 632 -18.70 7.04 -24.85
C ILE A 632 -19.27 6.57 -26.19
N GLU A 633 -18.42 6.00 -27.06
CA GLU A 633 -18.81 5.37 -28.31
C GLU A 633 -18.55 3.85 -28.23
N GLU A 634 -19.48 3.05 -28.74
CA GLU A 634 -19.26 1.60 -28.92
C GLU A 634 -18.38 1.38 -30.15
N VAL A 635 -17.15 0.93 -29.94
CA VAL A 635 -16.27 0.55 -31.04
C VAL A 635 -16.53 -0.90 -31.39
N GLN A 636 -17.23 -1.11 -32.49
CA GLN A 636 -17.29 -2.43 -33.15
C GLN A 636 -15.93 -2.72 -33.80
N LYS A 637 -15.35 -3.89 -33.49
CA LYS A 637 -14.18 -4.42 -34.21
C LYS A 637 -14.56 -4.85 -35.59
#